data_a94e0e5892e92fc7aa419446233c1f84
#
_entry.id   a94e0e5892e92fc7aa419446233c1f84
#
_cell.length_a   1.000
_cell.length_b   1.000
_cell.length_c   1.000
_cell.angle_alpha   90.00
_cell.angle_beta   90.00
_cell.angle_gamma   90.00
#
_symmetry.space_group_name_H-M   'P 1'
#
loop_
_entity.id
_entity.type
_entity.pdbx_description
1 polymer ?
#
loop_
_entity_poly.entity_id
_entity_poly.type
_entity_poly.pdbx_seq_one_letter_code
_entity_poly.pdbx_strand_id
1 'polypeptide(L)'
;MAASLNSLTRIDNPWKTRSPNKMLYMASDCGFCLSLCPLEFLAKMEDEEMSKVTEANGIDSREYKEQNITVDANGKAETHEVAGENKYEVVEGKVDWRGRPALRGRHGGVANSFFILVNFGLENMASLSLAVNLIIYFMTVMHIGLTDGSNLLTNYMGTSYMVAVLISVFADTFIGRYKTVIISSVIELVGLLILTLQARSKKLTPPSCKFPFDPACRTVSGDGKAHLYVGLYLVAIGSAGIKAALPAHCADQFDEKHPTEKLQMSSFFNWLLLSLCTGGAISVTVFVWIQNSIGWDKGFGAATGVMGLALFVFVAGLPRYRISVVQGRSALLEIFQVYVAAIRNRAVKLPENPDELYEISKSKAPPDTEFMAHRSKPFRFLDKAAIVQEPTDAAPSPWRQCRVTQVEHAKTVLAMVPIFCSAIIMSTCLAQLQTFSIQQGATMNTHIGQFKMPPATLPIIPLIILIFAVPIYERGFVPLARRITGHPNGIPHLQRVGVGLVLSIISMAIAAVVEVRRKEVAARHGMLDANPMLGEQLPISCFWLAPQFTVFGVADMFTFIGLLEFFYSQAPPALKSMSSSFLWCPMSLGYFLSTIIVKAVNVATRGSTASGGWLAGNNINRNHLDLFFWLLAVLSFLNFLNYLFWASWYRYKPQ
;
A
#
# COMPACT_ATOMS: atom_id res chain seq x y z
N MET A 1 -48.08 -12.40 46.89
CA MET A 1 -46.89 -12.64 46.06
C MET A 1 -47.31 -12.89 44.61
N ALA A 2 -48.26 -12.09 44.09
CA ALA A 2 -48.79 -12.22 42.75
C ALA A 2 -49.28 -10.85 42.20
N ALA A 3 -48.61 -9.74 42.60
CA ALA A 3 -48.98 -8.39 42.20
C ALA A 3 -47.80 -7.52 41.80
N SER A 4 -46.64 -8.12 41.44
CA SER A 4 -45.44 -7.34 41.07
C SER A 4 -44.75 -7.81 39.74
N LEU A 5 -45.46 -8.53 38.87
CA LEU A 5 -44.92 -9.06 37.61
C LEU A 5 -45.55 -8.49 36.34
N ASN A 6 -46.44 -7.47 36.46
CA ASN A 6 -47.15 -6.86 35.31
C ASN A 6 -46.68 -5.45 34.92
N SER A 7 -45.47 -5.02 35.36
CA SER A 7 -44.95 -3.68 34.99
C SER A 7 -43.67 -3.71 34.11
N LEU A 8 -43.32 -4.86 33.48
CA LEU A 8 -42.10 -5.00 32.70
C LEU A 8 -42.32 -5.33 31.20
N THR A 9 -43.53 -5.13 30.66
CA THR A 9 -43.83 -5.38 29.24
C THR A 9 -44.30 -4.14 28.46
N ARG A 10 -43.63 -3.01 28.66
CA ARG A 10 -43.71 -1.86 27.75
C ARG A 10 -42.35 -1.20 27.65
N ILE A 11 -41.45 -1.85 26.94
CA ILE A 11 -40.25 -1.19 26.39
C ILE A 11 -40.64 -0.76 24.98
N ASP A 12 -41.11 0.47 24.86
CA ASP A 12 -41.24 1.14 23.57
C ASP A 12 -39.85 1.24 22.96
N ASN A 13 -39.71 0.70 21.78
CA ASN A 13 -38.49 0.62 21.00
C ASN A 13 -38.07 2.04 20.53
N PRO A 14 -37.02 2.69 21.10
CA PRO A 14 -36.70 4.10 20.85
C PRO A 14 -36.04 4.35 19.51
N TRP A 15 -35.94 3.33 18.63
CA TRP A 15 -35.17 3.38 17.41
C TRP A 15 -35.97 3.72 16.13
N LYS A 16 -37.29 3.97 16.25
CA LYS A 16 -38.14 4.15 15.05
C LYS A 16 -38.29 5.57 14.52
N THR A 17 -37.82 6.60 15.22
CA THR A 17 -38.02 8.00 14.77
C THR A 17 -36.90 8.93 15.21
N ARG A 18 -35.65 8.71 14.76
CA ARG A 18 -34.61 9.73 14.89
C ARG A 18 -33.76 9.82 13.62
N SER A 19 -33.70 11.04 13.07
CA SER A 19 -32.82 11.39 11.94
C SER A 19 -31.35 11.19 12.30
N PRO A 20 -30.46 10.95 11.31
CA PRO A 20 -29.01 10.70 11.55
C PRO A 20 -28.30 11.76 12.39
N ASN A 21 -28.80 13.01 12.37
CA ASN A 21 -28.20 14.12 13.11
C ASN A 21 -28.36 14.07 14.64
N LYS A 22 -29.22 13.18 15.18
CA LYS A 22 -29.35 13.01 16.65
C LYS A 22 -28.45 11.93 17.23
N MET A 23 -27.86 11.07 16.42
CA MET A 23 -26.83 10.12 16.90
C MET A 23 -25.48 10.79 17.18
N LEU A 24 -25.19 11.93 16.52
CA LEU A 24 -23.96 12.71 16.79
C LEU A 24 -23.97 13.41 18.16
N TYR A 25 -25.15 13.76 18.69
CA TYR A 25 -25.26 14.49 19.99
C TYR A 25 -25.15 13.60 21.23
N MET A 26 -25.29 12.29 21.11
CA MET A 26 -25.13 11.38 22.26
C MET A 26 -23.69 10.91 22.51
N ALA A 27 -22.76 11.19 21.60
CA ALA A 27 -21.33 10.92 21.78
C ALA A 27 -20.60 12.05 22.55
N SER A 28 -21.26 13.19 22.79
CA SER A 28 -20.65 14.37 23.44
C SER A 28 -20.48 14.30 24.95
N ASP A 29 -21.10 13.34 25.61
CA ASP A 29 -21.09 13.28 27.09
C ASP A 29 -20.03 12.35 27.70
N CYS A 30 -19.15 11.75 26.87
CA CYS A 30 -18.05 10.95 27.39
C CYS A 30 -16.74 11.71 27.22
N GLY A 31 -16.38 12.53 28.20
CA GLY A 31 -15.23 13.46 28.18
C GLY A 31 -13.84 12.86 27.98
N PHE A 32 -13.73 11.54 27.86
CA PHE A 32 -12.46 10.84 27.59
C PHE A 32 -12.32 10.32 26.15
N CYS A 33 -13.43 10.23 25.40
CA CYS A 33 -13.41 9.84 23.99
C CYS A 33 -13.28 11.02 23.01
N LEU A 34 -13.52 12.25 23.47
CA LEU A 34 -13.59 13.44 22.61
C LEU A 34 -12.23 13.96 22.11
N SER A 35 -11.12 13.60 22.75
CA SER A 35 -9.78 14.02 22.29
C SER A 35 -9.21 13.14 21.15
N LEU A 36 -9.88 12.03 20.82
CA LEU A 36 -9.44 11.06 19.78
C LEU A 36 -10.50 10.79 18.69
N CYS A 37 -11.66 11.45 18.74
CA CYS A 37 -12.73 11.20 17.77
C CYS A 37 -12.77 12.30 16.68
N PRO A 38 -12.31 12.02 15.46
CA PRO A 38 -12.24 13.02 14.38
C PRO A 38 -13.58 13.33 13.70
N LEU A 39 -14.70 12.79 14.19
CA LEU A 39 -16.02 12.95 13.55
C LEU A 39 -16.59 14.38 13.61
N GLU A 40 -16.37 15.12 14.71
CA GLU A 40 -16.74 16.56 14.77
C GLU A 40 -15.87 17.44 13.89
N PHE A 41 -14.63 17.01 13.67
CA PHE A 41 -13.68 17.70 12.80
C PHE A 41 -14.05 17.51 11.32
N LEU A 42 -14.61 16.35 10.96
CA LEU A 42 -15.13 16.07 9.60
C LEU A 42 -16.37 16.91 9.28
N ALA A 43 -17.32 17.02 10.20
CA ALA A 43 -18.53 17.83 9.99
C ALA A 43 -18.20 19.30 9.80
N LYS A 44 -17.24 19.84 10.58
CA LYS A 44 -16.78 21.23 10.42
C LYS A 44 -15.98 21.47 9.13
N MET A 45 -15.22 20.46 8.64
CA MET A 45 -14.52 20.57 7.35
C MET A 45 -15.47 20.52 6.16
N GLU A 46 -16.53 19.69 6.22
CA GLU A 46 -17.57 19.64 5.18
C GLU A 46 -18.28 20.99 5.02
N ASP A 47 -18.61 21.65 6.14
CA ASP A 47 -19.29 22.94 6.10
C ASP A 47 -18.38 24.09 5.64
N GLU A 48 -17.09 24.08 6.00
CA GLU A 48 -16.15 25.15 5.66
C GLU A 48 -15.60 25.05 4.24
N GLU A 49 -15.41 23.83 3.68
CA GLU A 49 -15.04 23.62 2.28
C GLU A 49 -16.24 23.81 1.34
N MET A 50 -17.44 23.38 1.73
CA MET A 50 -18.66 23.66 0.94
C MET A 50 -18.97 25.15 0.86
N SER A 51 -18.80 25.91 1.93
CA SER A 51 -18.97 27.37 1.92
C SER A 51 -17.99 28.06 0.96
N LYS A 52 -16.73 27.65 0.93
CA LYS A 52 -15.69 28.24 0.04
C LYS A 52 -15.88 27.88 -1.44
N VAL A 53 -16.44 26.70 -1.75
CA VAL A 53 -16.71 26.26 -3.13
C VAL A 53 -17.96 26.94 -3.67
N THR A 54 -18.96 27.20 -2.84
CA THR A 54 -20.18 27.92 -3.21
C THR A 54 -19.90 29.40 -3.48
N GLU A 55 -19.04 30.02 -2.68
CA GLU A 55 -18.60 31.41 -2.92
C GLU A 55 -17.69 31.56 -4.16
N ALA A 56 -16.87 30.56 -4.49
CA ALA A 56 -15.95 30.62 -5.62
C ALA A 56 -16.64 30.41 -6.99
N ASN A 57 -17.78 29.72 -7.04
CA ASN A 57 -18.43 29.34 -8.31
C ASN A 57 -19.71 30.10 -8.65
N GLY A 58 -20.22 30.96 -7.77
CA GLY A 58 -21.38 31.83 -8.06
C GLY A 58 -22.66 31.09 -8.51
N ILE A 59 -22.85 29.83 -8.07
CA ILE A 59 -23.96 28.99 -8.52
C ILE A 59 -25.10 29.08 -7.49
N ASP A 60 -26.18 29.72 -7.91
CA ASP A 60 -27.43 29.80 -7.15
C ASP A 60 -28.12 28.42 -7.15
N SER A 61 -28.36 27.88 -5.97
CA SER A 61 -28.81 26.51 -5.71
C SER A 61 -30.30 26.27 -6.03
N ARG A 62 -30.96 27.09 -6.83
CA ARG A 62 -32.42 27.05 -7.08
C ARG A 62 -32.90 26.57 -8.44
N GLU A 63 -32.01 26.22 -9.38
CA GLU A 63 -32.44 25.87 -10.73
C GLU A 63 -31.76 24.62 -11.32
N TYR A 64 -32.10 23.45 -10.80
CA TYR A 64 -31.97 22.19 -11.53
C TYR A 64 -33.31 21.43 -11.48
N LYS A 65 -34.20 21.68 -12.48
CA LYS A 65 -35.28 20.76 -12.81
C LYS A 65 -34.73 19.65 -13.69
N GLU A 66 -34.74 18.42 -13.16
CA GLU A 66 -34.39 17.20 -13.89
C GLU A 66 -35.41 16.86 -14.95
N GLN A 67 -34.97 16.63 -16.18
CA GLN A 67 -35.71 15.97 -17.23
C GLN A 67 -35.22 14.53 -17.36
N ASN A 68 -36.04 13.56 -16.98
CA ASN A 68 -35.78 12.14 -17.25
C ASN A 68 -36.23 11.81 -18.68
N ILE A 69 -35.25 11.43 -19.53
CA ILE A 69 -35.51 10.98 -20.90
C ILE A 69 -35.30 9.46 -20.93
N THR A 70 -36.36 8.69 -21.20
CA THR A 70 -36.28 7.27 -21.56
C THR A 70 -36.39 7.11 -23.07
N VAL A 71 -35.54 6.28 -23.66
CA VAL A 71 -35.55 5.99 -25.11
C VAL A 71 -36.18 4.61 -25.31
N ASP A 72 -37.22 4.51 -26.14
CA ASP A 72 -37.83 3.23 -26.51
C ASP A 72 -36.99 2.41 -27.50
N ALA A 73 -37.40 1.17 -27.77
CA ALA A 73 -36.71 0.25 -28.67
C ALA A 73 -36.59 0.75 -30.12
N ASN A 74 -37.24 1.85 -30.48
CA ASN A 74 -37.28 2.48 -31.80
C ASN A 74 -36.55 3.84 -31.83
N GLY A 75 -35.86 4.25 -30.76
CA GLY A 75 -35.08 5.47 -30.73
C GLY A 75 -35.86 6.78 -30.59
N LYS A 76 -37.14 6.74 -30.17
CA LYS A 76 -37.93 7.93 -29.85
C LYS A 76 -37.92 8.19 -28.36
N ALA A 77 -37.64 9.43 -28.01
CA ALA A 77 -37.69 9.90 -26.62
C ALA A 77 -39.16 10.21 -26.25
N GLU A 78 -39.72 9.47 -25.31
CA GLU A 78 -41.02 9.78 -24.70
C GLU A 78 -40.80 10.20 -23.24
N THR A 79 -41.39 11.33 -22.89
CA THR A 79 -41.43 11.82 -21.51
C THR A 79 -42.66 11.24 -20.81
N HIS A 80 -42.47 10.22 -19.99
CA HIS A 80 -43.53 9.75 -19.10
C HIS A 80 -43.36 10.34 -17.70
N GLU A 81 -44.31 11.13 -17.25
CA GLU A 81 -44.49 11.43 -15.83
C GLU A 81 -44.99 10.17 -15.11
N VAL A 82 -44.08 9.43 -14.49
CA VAL A 82 -44.47 8.38 -13.55
C VAL A 82 -44.51 8.99 -12.16
N ALA A 83 -45.69 9.25 -11.67
CA ALA A 83 -45.96 9.56 -10.27
C ALA A 83 -45.64 8.34 -9.39
N GLY A 84 -44.46 8.33 -8.82
CA GLY A 84 -43.99 7.31 -7.88
C GLY A 84 -42.54 7.60 -7.47
N GLU A 85 -42.37 8.24 -6.32
CA GLU A 85 -41.09 8.68 -5.74
C GLU A 85 -39.96 7.65 -5.84
N ASN A 86 -39.17 7.66 -6.90
CA ASN A 86 -37.80 7.11 -6.82
C ASN A 86 -36.86 8.21 -6.36
N LYS A 87 -36.72 8.30 -5.03
CA LYS A 87 -35.92 9.28 -4.28
C LYS A 87 -34.40 9.14 -4.51
N TYR A 88 -33.97 8.24 -5.40
CA TYR A 88 -32.56 7.87 -5.54
C TYR A 88 -32.17 7.82 -7.03
N GLU A 89 -31.11 8.54 -7.36
CA GLU A 89 -30.49 8.56 -8.69
C GLU A 89 -29.64 7.29 -8.92
N VAL A 90 -29.70 6.73 -10.14
CA VAL A 90 -28.90 5.57 -10.54
C VAL A 90 -27.48 6.02 -10.89
N VAL A 91 -26.45 5.32 -10.37
CA VAL A 91 -25.05 5.58 -10.70
C VAL A 91 -24.64 4.73 -11.91
N GLU A 92 -24.25 5.39 -13.00
CA GLU A 92 -23.87 4.73 -14.25
C GLU A 92 -22.68 3.79 -14.08
N GLY A 93 -22.75 2.59 -14.67
CA GLY A 93 -21.66 1.61 -14.68
C GLY A 93 -21.38 0.94 -13.34
N LYS A 94 -22.18 1.18 -12.30
CA LYS A 94 -22.07 0.56 -10.97
C LYS A 94 -23.29 -0.27 -10.64
N VAL A 95 -23.06 -1.40 -9.97
CA VAL A 95 -24.12 -2.32 -9.52
C VAL A 95 -24.01 -2.61 -8.03
N ASP A 96 -25.09 -3.10 -7.44
CA ASP A 96 -25.08 -3.66 -6.09
C ASP A 96 -24.54 -5.11 -6.09
N TRP A 97 -24.44 -5.72 -4.91
CA TRP A 97 -23.99 -7.11 -4.75
C TRP A 97 -24.87 -8.17 -5.42
N ARG A 98 -26.11 -7.79 -5.81
CA ARG A 98 -27.09 -8.64 -6.53
C ARG A 98 -27.10 -8.39 -8.04
N GLY A 99 -26.24 -7.50 -8.54
CA GLY A 99 -26.18 -7.13 -9.96
C GLY A 99 -27.24 -6.11 -10.40
N ARG A 100 -27.96 -5.45 -9.47
CA ARG A 100 -28.92 -4.39 -9.77
C ARG A 100 -28.21 -3.04 -9.85
N PRO A 101 -28.73 -2.05 -10.59
CA PRO A 101 -28.13 -0.72 -10.64
C PRO A 101 -27.92 -0.12 -9.25
N ALA A 102 -26.74 0.44 -9.01
CA ALA A 102 -26.43 1.09 -7.74
C ALA A 102 -27.16 2.44 -7.63
N LEU A 103 -27.74 2.72 -6.46
CA LEU A 103 -28.51 3.92 -6.16
C LEU A 103 -27.68 4.89 -5.32
N ARG A 104 -27.59 6.15 -5.75
CA ARG A 104 -26.94 7.22 -4.98
C ARG A 104 -27.70 7.45 -3.67
N GLY A 105 -26.95 7.64 -2.56
CA GLY A 105 -27.52 7.81 -1.22
C GLY A 105 -27.84 6.51 -0.48
N ARG A 106 -28.03 5.39 -1.18
CA ARG A 106 -28.19 4.06 -0.57
C ARG A 106 -26.92 3.22 -0.63
N HIS A 107 -26.22 3.26 -1.76
CA HIS A 107 -24.99 2.52 -2.00
C HIS A 107 -23.81 3.47 -2.17
N GLY A 108 -22.63 3.09 -1.66
CA GLY A 108 -21.39 3.86 -1.75
C GLY A 108 -21.39 5.14 -0.89
N GLY A 109 -20.50 6.07 -1.21
CA GLY A 109 -20.25 7.29 -0.46
C GLY A 109 -19.52 7.07 0.86
N VAL A 110 -19.21 8.15 1.58
CA VAL A 110 -18.36 8.14 2.80
C VAL A 110 -18.91 7.22 3.89
N ALA A 111 -20.19 7.33 4.21
CA ALA A 111 -20.81 6.56 5.31
C ALA A 111 -20.77 5.05 5.09
N ASN A 112 -20.98 4.58 3.85
CA ASN A 112 -20.98 3.16 3.52
C ASN A 112 -19.55 2.62 3.34
N SER A 113 -18.59 3.48 3.00
CA SER A 113 -17.18 3.14 2.88
C SER A 113 -16.47 2.98 4.23
N PHE A 114 -17.12 3.33 5.34
CA PHE A 114 -16.59 3.13 6.69
C PHE A 114 -16.21 1.67 6.97
N PHE A 115 -16.99 0.70 6.48
CA PHE A 115 -16.66 -0.73 6.60
C PHE A 115 -15.33 -1.08 5.94
N ILE A 116 -15.00 -0.41 4.84
CA ILE A 116 -13.74 -0.61 4.11
C ILE A 116 -12.57 -0.03 4.92
N LEU A 117 -12.75 1.16 5.52
CA LEU A 117 -11.74 1.77 6.40
C LEU A 117 -11.42 0.87 7.58
N VAL A 118 -12.45 0.38 8.28
CA VAL A 118 -12.28 -0.50 9.44
C VAL A 118 -11.59 -1.81 9.02
N ASN A 119 -12.00 -2.41 7.90
CA ASN A 119 -11.35 -3.61 7.38
C ASN A 119 -9.86 -3.37 7.12
N PHE A 120 -9.50 -2.26 6.48
CA PHE A 120 -8.11 -1.94 6.15
C PHE A 120 -7.25 -1.71 7.40
N GLY A 121 -7.78 -1.04 8.42
CA GLY A 121 -7.10 -0.88 9.71
C GLY A 121 -6.90 -2.21 10.44
N LEU A 122 -7.92 -3.07 10.47
CA LEU A 122 -7.84 -4.39 11.10
C LEU A 122 -6.88 -5.35 10.36
N GLU A 123 -6.87 -5.34 9.02
CA GLU A 123 -5.91 -6.12 8.24
C GLU A 123 -4.47 -5.69 8.56
N ASN A 124 -4.19 -4.38 8.55
CA ASN A 124 -2.87 -3.88 8.91
C ASN A 124 -2.49 -4.20 10.37
N MET A 125 -3.47 -4.18 11.28
CA MET A 125 -3.26 -4.61 12.67
C MET A 125 -2.85 -6.07 12.75
N ALA A 126 -3.40 -6.96 11.93
CA ALA A 126 -3.04 -8.38 11.90
C ALA A 126 -1.70 -8.63 11.19
N SER A 127 -1.44 -7.98 10.04
CA SER A 127 -0.34 -8.33 9.14
C SER A 127 0.99 -7.64 9.48
N LEU A 128 0.99 -6.38 9.96
CA LEU A 128 2.23 -5.62 10.14
C LEU A 128 3.10 -6.17 11.29
N SER A 129 2.51 -6.73 12.35
CA SER A 129 3.27 -7.36 13.44
C SER A 129 4.10 -8.55 12.94
N LEU A 130 3.61 -9.29 11.94
CA LEU A 130 4.40 -10.32 11.28
C LEU A 130 5.57 -9.70 10.53
N ALA A 131 5.32 -8.66 9.73
CA ALA A 131 6.35 -8.03 8.92
C ALA A 131 7.55 -7.53 9.74
N VAL A 132 7.33 -7.00 10.95
CA VAL A 132 8.38 -6.40 11.76
C VAL A 132 8.96 -7.32 12.83
N ASN A 133 8.21 -8.30 13.33
CA ASN A 133 8.64 -9.14 14.45
C ASN A 133 9.02 -10.58 14.03
N LEU A 134 8.70 -10.96 12.81
CA LEU A 134 8.92 -12.33 12.31
C LEU A 134 10.41 -12.73 12.33
N ILE A 135 11.34 -11.78 12.14
CA ILE A 135 12.77 -12.07 12.22
C ILE A 135 13.17 -12.54 13.62
N ILE A 136 12.55 -11.99 14.68
CA ILE A 136 12.78 -12.44 16.05
C ILE A 136 12.24 -13.85 16.24
N TYR A 137 11.05 -14.15 15.70
CA TYR A 137 10.49 -15.51 15.69
C TYR A 137 11.41 -16.52 15.01
N PHE A 138 11.96 -16.16 13.85
CA PHE A 138 12.89 -17.02 13.13
C PHE A 138 14.14 -17.35 13.95
N MET A 139 14.70 -16.36 14.65
CA MET A 139 15.89 -16.57 15.45
C MET A 139 15.60 -17.28 16.79
N THR A 140 14.55 -16.85 17.51
CA THR A 140 14.30 -17.31 18.88
C THR A 140 13.57 -18.63 18.98
N VAL A 141 12.66 -18.92 18.03
CA VAL A 141 11.79 -20.10 18.06
C VAL A 141 12.18 -21.13 17.00
N MET A 142 12.53 -20.65 15.80
CA MET A 142 12.85 -21.54 14.67
C MET A 142 14.36 -21.83 14.54
N HIS A 143 15.18 -21.14 15.29
CA HIS A 143 16.65 -21.23 15.31
C HIS A 143 17.27 -21.05 13.90
N ILE A 144 16.73 -20.12 13.11
CA ILE A 144 17.25 -19.73 11.79
C ILE A 144 18.29 -18.64 12.02
N GLY A 145 19.46 -18.76 11.36
CA GLY A 145 20.52 -17.75 11.46
C GLY A 145 20.08 -16.34 11.04
N LEU A 146 20.75 -15.32 11.55
CA LEU A 146 20.42 -13.90 11.35
C LEU A 146 20.26 -13.55 9.87
N THR A 147 21.26 -13.90 9.04
CA THR A 147 21.25 -13.57 7.61
C THR A 147 20.16 -14.33 6.84
N ASP A 148 19.99 -15.63 7.16
CA ASP A 148 18.97 -16.45 6.51
C ASP A 148 17.55 -16.02 6.92
N GLY A 149 17.36 -15.65 8.20
CA GLY A 149 16.11 -15.09 8.71
C GLY A 149 15.78 -13.75 8.06
N SER A 150 16.76 -12.86 7.90
CA SER A 150 16.62 -11.59 7.18
C SER A 150 16.22 -11.81 5.72
N ASN A 151 16.93 -12.72 5.02
CA ASN A 151 16.63 -13.06 3.63
C ASN A 151 15.25 -13.70 3.48
N LEU A 152 14.83 -14.56 4.43
CA LEU A 152 13.51 -15.16 4.42
C LEU A 152 12.41 -14.11 4.58
N LEU A 153 12.60 -13.15 5.50
CA LEU A 153 11.66 -12.05 5.70
C LEU A 153 11.56 -11.14 4.48
N THR A 154 12.70 -10.76 3.89
CA THR A 154 12.71 -9.90 2.70
C THR A 154 12.11 -10.61 1.49
N ASN A 155 12.33 -11.90 1.31
CA ASN A 155 11.70 -12.69 0.27
C ASN A 155 10.18 -12.83 0.48
N TYR A 156 9.72 -13.03 1.71
CA TYR A 156 8.30 -13.04 2.07
C TYR A 156 7.62 -11.72 1.71
N MET A 157 8.20 -10.59 2.14
CA MET A 157 7.67 -9.26 1.84
C MET A 157 7.73 -8.94 0.35
N GLY A 158 8.84 -9.24 -0.31
CA GLY A 158 9.00 -9.06 -1.75
C GLY A 158 7.97 -9.85 -2.55
N THR A 159 7.70 -11.11 -2.15
CA THR A 159 6.67 -11.94 -2.78
C THR A 159 5.28 -11.35 -2.57
N SER A 160 4.96 -10.90 -1.35
CA SER A 160 3.67 -10.27 -1.06
C SER A 160 3.41 -9.07 -1.99
N TYR A 161 4.38 -8.18 -2.16
CA TYR A 161 4.22 -7.01 -3.03
C TYR A 161 4.22 -7.37 -4.53
N MET A 162 5.01 -8.35 -4.98
CA MET A 162 5.02 -8.79 -6.38
C MET A 162 3.69 -9.43 -6.78
N VAL A 163 3.18 -10.31 -5.93
CA VAL A 163 1.90 -10.99 -6.15
C VAL A 163 0.74 -9.99 -6.14
N ALA A 164 0.82 -8.89 -5.37
CA ALA A 164 -0.19 -7.84 -5.36
C ALA A 164 -0.38 -7.21 -6.75
N VAL A 165 0.71 -6.97 -7.50
CA VAL A 165 0.63 -6.46 -8.87
C VAL A 165 -0.07 -7.46 -9.79
N LEU A 166 0.26 -8.74 -9.69
CA LEU A 166 -0.37 -9.78 -10.51
C LEU A 166 -1.87 -9.91 -10.18
N ILE A 167 -2.21 -9.98 -8.89
CA ILE A 167 -3.62 -10.08 -8.45
C ILE A 167 -4.43 -8.86 -8.88
N SER A 168 -3.86 -7.64 -8.93
CA SER A 168 -4.60 -6.46 -9.37
C SER A 168 -5.08 -6.59 -10.82
N VAL A 169 -4.24 -7.18 -11.70
CA VAL A 169 -4.62 -7.46 -13.09
C VAL A 169 -5.78 -8.46 -13.15
N PHE A 170 -5.69 -9.56 -12.38
CA PHE A 170 -6.75 -10.57 -12.33
C PHE A 170 -8.04 -10.01 -11.71
N ALA A 171 -7.93 -9.17 -10.68
CA ALA A 171 -9.06 -8.53 -10.04
C ALA A 171 -9.82 -7.61 -11.00
N ASP A 172 -9.11 -6.78 -11.77
CA ASP A 172 -9.74 -5.84 -12.70
C ASP A 172 -10.27 -6.51 -13.97
N THR A 173 -9.68 -7.65 -14.39
CA THR A 173 -10.03 -8.30 -15.67
C THR A 173 -11.08 -9.41 -15.52
N PHE A 174 -11.02 -10.22 -14.47
CA PHE A 174 -11.79 -11.47 -14.39
C PHE A 174 -12.68 -11.59 -13.15
N ILE A 175 -12.13 -11.36 -11.96
CA ILE A 175 -12.78 -11.74 -10.69
C ILE A 175 -13.68 -10.61 -10.17
N GLY A 176 -13.24 -9.36 -10.33
CA GLY A 176 -13.82 -8.17 -9.69
C GLY A 176 -13.21 -7.91 -8.30
N ARG A 177 -13.06 -6.63 -7.97
CA ARG A 177 -12.30 -6.14 -6.81
C ARG A 177 -12.83 -6.68 -5.47
N TYR A 178 -14.14 -6.57 -5.24
CA TYR A 178 -14.74 -7.00 -3.96
C TYR A 178 -14.59 -8.51 -3.70
N LYS A 179 -14.74 -9.35 -4.76
CA LYS A 179 -14.54 -10.80 -4.65
C LYS A 179 -13.09 -11.13 -4.34
N THR A 180 -12.16 -10.41 -4.97
CA THR A 180 -10.72 -10.57 -4.72
C THR A 180 -10.39 -10.27 -3.25
N VAL A 181 -10.95 -9.21 -2.65
CA VAL A 181 -10.75 -8.91 -1.22
C VAL A 181 -11.24 -10.05 -0.35
N ILE A 182 -12.44 -10.60 -0.59
CA ILE A 182 -12.99 -11.71 0.21
C ILE A 182 -12.11 -12.96 0.09
N ILE A 183 -11.78 -13.38 -1.13
CA ILE A 183 -10.96 -14.58 -1.39
C ILE A 183 -9.59 -14.43 -0.72
N SER A 184 -8.96 -13.27 -0.87
CA SER A 184 -7.65 -12.98 -0.31
C SER A 184 -7.68 -12.93 1.22
N SER A 185 -8.72 -12.36 1.82
CA SER A 185 -8.92 -12.36 3.28
C SER A 185 -9.06 -13.77 3.84
N VAL A 186 -9.76 -14.67 3.13
CA VAL A 186 -9.88 -16.08 3.54
C VAL A 186 -8.52 -16.79 3.45
N ILE A 187 -7.76 -16.56 2.37
CA ILE A 187 -6.42 -17.14 2.19
C ILE A 187 -5.48 -16.67 3.30
N GLU A 188 -5.49 -15.38 3.63
CA GLU A 188 -4.68 -14.82 4.71
C GLU A 188 -5.06 -15.39 6.08
N LEU A 189 -6.37 -15.49 6.36
CA LEU A 189 -6.88 -16.08 7.59
C LEU A 189 -6.40 -17.52 7.76
N VAL A 190 -6.45 -18.34 6.70
CA VAL A 190 -5.94 -19.72 6.70
C VAL A 190 -4.43 -19.75 6.97
N GLY A 191 -3.66 -18.86 6.32
CA GLY A 191 -2.23 -18.74 6.54
C GLY A 191 -1.87 -18.40 7.99
N LEU A 192 -2.55 -17.42 8.59
CA LEU A 192 -2.40 -17.02 9.99
C LEU A 192 -2.78 -18.15 10.95
N LEU A 193 -3.83 -18.92 10.63
CA LEU A 193 -4.24 -20.07 11.40
C LEU A 193 -3.16 -21.17 11.40
N ILE A 194 -2.55 -21.46 10.25
CA ILE A 194 -1.45 -22.43 10.13
C ILE A 194 -0.25 -21.97 10.98
N LEU A 195 0.13 -20.69 10.93
CA LEU A 195 1.22 -20.16 11.76
C LEU A 195 0.89 -20.23 13.26
N THR A 196 -0.37 -19.98 13.63
CA THR A 196 -0.85 -20.12 15.03
C THR A 196 -0.73 -21.57 15.50
N LEU A 197 -1.18 -22.54 14.69
CA LEU A 197 -1.11 -23.95 15.02
C LEU A 197 0.35 -24.44 15.08
N GLN A 198 1.22 -23.95 14.18
CA GLN A 198 2.65 -24.23 14.22
C GLN A 198 3.29 -23.74 15.52
N ALA A 199 3.07 -22.47 15.88
CA ALA A 199 3.65 -21.88 17.09
C ALA A 199 3.19 -22.59 18.37
N ARG A 200 1.95 -23.13 18.37
CA ARG A 200 1.39 -23.88 19.49
C ARG A 200 1.91 -25.31 19.62
N SER A 201 2.30 -25.93 18.50
CA SER A 201 2.65 -27.35 18.44
C SER A 201 4.14 -27.56 18.71
N LYS A 202 4.46 -28.21 19.84
CA LYS A 202 5.83 -28.63 20.19
C LYS A 202 6.45 -29.62 19.20
N LYS A 203 5.65 -30.28 18.34
CA LYS A 203 6.15 -31.18 17.30
C LYS A 203 6.65 -30.43 16.07
N LEU A 204 6.11 -29.22 15.81
CA LEU A 204 6.42 -28.40 14.64
C LEU A 204 7.45 -27.31 14.93
N THR A 205 7.78 -27.08 16.20
CA THR A 205 8.84 -26.17 16.64
C THR A 205 10.04 -26.96 17.13
N PRO A 206 11.28 -26.50 16.86
CA PRO A 206 12.47 -27.15 17.43
C PRO A 206 12.48 -27.02 18.96
N PRO A 207 13.17 -27.93 19.69
CA PRO A 207 13.28 -27.85 21.13
C PRO A 207 14.01 -26.55 21.54
N SER A 208 13.59 -25.92 22.62
CA SER A 208 14.18 -24.69 23.14
C SER A 208 15.66 -24.86 23.46
N CYS A 209 16.50 -24.00 22.93
CA CYS A 209 17.94 -23.96 23.18
C CYS A 209 18.45 -22.50 23.22
N LYS A 210 19.71 -22.32 23.63
CA LYS A 210 20.35 -20.98 23.66
C LYS A 210 20.99 -20.65 22.31
N PHE A 211 20.17 -20.56 21.26
CA PHE A 211 20.65 -20.18 19.93
C PHE A 211 21.16 -18.72 19.94
N PRO A 212 22.24 -18.35 19.24
CA PRO A 212 23.07 -19.17 18.32
C PRO A 212 24.33 -19.77 18.95
N PHE A 213 24.46 -19.75 20.27
CA PHE A 213 25.70 -20.06 20.99
C PHE A 213 25.82 -21.52 21.41
N ASP A 214 24.73 -22.27 21.43
CA ASP A 214 24.74 -23.69 21.74
C ASP A 214 24.87 -24.53 20.45
N PRO A 215 25.96 -25.26 20.25
CA PRO A 215 26.14 -26.09 19.06
C PRO A 215 25.14 -27.26 18.96
N ALA A 216 24.44 -27.59 20.05
CA ALA A 216 23.41 -28.61 20.07
C ALA A 216 22.05 -28.12 19.53
N CYS A 217 21.91 -26.81 19.26
CA CYS A 217 20.67 -26.25 18.71
C CYS A 217 20.38 -26.79 17.30
N ARG A 218 19.21 -27.39 17.15
CA ARG A 218 18.70 -27.83 15.85
C ARG A 218 17.84 -26.73 15.24
N THR A 219 18.09 -26.41 13.98
CA THR A 219 17.22 -25.54 13.20
C THR A 219 15.91 -26.27 12.83
N VAL A 220 14.84 -25.51 12.57
CA VAL A 220 13.57 -26.08 12.09
C VAL A 220 13.81 -26.92 10.83
N SER A 221 13.26 -28.12 10.79
CA SER A 221 13.40 -29.07 9.67
C SER A 221 12.09 -29.86 9.44
N GLY A 222 12.04 -30.60 8.34
CA GLY A 222 10.90 -31.47 8.02
C GLY A 222 9.56 -30.74 8.00
N ASP A 223 8.55 -31.32 8.66
CA ASP A 223 7.17 -30.82 8.69
C ASP A 223 7.08 -29.40 9.30
N GLY A 224 7.88 -29.10 10.31
CA GLY A 224 7.90 -27.78 10.91
C GLY A 224 8.30 -26.68 9.92
N LYS A 225 9.32 -26.95 9.10
CA LYS A 225 9.75 -26.05 8.03
C LYS A 225 8.68 -25.91 6.94
N ALA A 226 8.04 -27.02 6.55
CA ALA A 226 6.97 -26.99 5.55
C ALA A 226 5.77 -26.13 6.00
N HIS A 227 5.29 -26.34 7.24
CA HIS A 227 4.19 -25.55 7.80
C HIS A 227 4.53 -24.06 7.90
N LEU A 228 5.78 -23.71 8.29
CA LEU A 228 6.25 -22.34 8.33
C LEU A 228 6.15 -21.68 6.95
N TYR A 229 6.70 -22.31 5.91
CA TYR A 229 6.70 -21.75 4.56
C TYR A 229 5.29 -21.65 3.98
N VAL A 230 4.49 -22.71 4.13
CA VAL A 230 3.09 -22.71 3.65
C VAL A 230 2.30 -21.59 4.33
N GLY A 231 2.38 -21.48 5.66
CA GLY A 231 1.69 -20.42 6.40
C GLY A 231 2.13 -19.03 5.95
N LEU A 232 3.44 -18.79 5.86
CA LEU A 232 3.99 -17.51 5.43
C LEU A 232 3.55 -17.11 4.01
N TYR A 233 3.66 -18.02 3.04
CA TYR A 233 3.31 -17.69 1.67
C TYR A 233 1.80 -17.58 1.44
N LEU A 234 0.95 -18.29 2.22
CA LEU A 234 -0.49 -18.06 2.21
C LEU A 234 -0.82 -16.65 2.77
N VAL A 235 -0.18 -16.23 3.87
CA VAL A 235 -0.32 -14.85 4.37
C VAL A 235 0.17 -13.85 3.32
N ALA A 236 1.31 -14.11 2.65
CA ALA A 236 1.83 -13.23 1.60
C ALA A 236 0.85 -13.06 0.44
N ILE A 237 0.25 -14.14 -0.04
CA ILE A 237 -0.73 -14.14 -1.15
C ILE A 237 -2.03 -13.45 -0.72
N GLY A 238 -2.53 -13.76 0.47
CA GLY A 238 -3.76 -13.14 1.01
C GLY A 238 -3.62 -11.63 1.18
N SER A 239 -2.60 -11.19 1.90
CA SER A 239 -2.27 -9.78 2.10
C SER A 239 -2.00 -9.05 0.76
N ALA A 240 -1.36 -9.72 -0.21
CA ALA A 240 -1.16 -9.19 -1.55
C ALA A 240 -2.48 -8.82 -2.24
N GLY A 241 -3.47 -9.72 -2.19
CA GLY A 241 -4.74 -9.48 -2.84
C GLY A 241 -5.56 -8.37 -2.19
N ILE A 242 -5.48 -8.24 -0.86
CA ILE A 242 -6.13 -7.12 -0.15
C ILE A 242 -5.46 -5.79 -0.55
N LYS A 243 -4.13 -5.71 -0.51
CA LYS A 243 -3.37 -4.51 -0.93
C LYS A 243 -3.62 -4.13 -2.39
N ALA A 244 -3.85 -5.12 -3.26
CA ALA A 244 -4.14 -4.90 -4.67
C ALA A 244 -5.55 -4.35 -4.90
N ALA A 245 -6.56 -4.96 -4.29
CA ALA A 245 -7.96 -4.73 -4.65
C ALA A 245 -8.67 -3.72 -3.74
N LEU A 246 -8.30 -3.61 -2.47
CA LEU A 246 -9.03 -2.80 -1.50
C LEU A 246 -8.98 -1.30 -1.79
N PRO A 247 -7.81 -0.67 -2.10
CA PRO A 247 -7.76 0.76 -2.43
C PRO A 247 -8.56 1.11 -3.70
N ALA A 248 -8.52 0.22 -4.70
CA ALA A 248 -9.31 0.39 -5.92
C ALA A 248 -10.81 0.22 -5.67
N HIS A 249 -11.21 -0.72 -4.78
CA HIS A 249 -12.59 -0.88 -4.34
C HIS A 249 -13.08 0.31 -3.51
N CYS A 250 -12.19 0.97 -2.76
CA CYS A 250 -12.50 2.24 -2.10
C CYS A 250 -12.88 3.33 -3.10
N ALA A 251 -12.09 3.50 -4.16
CA ALA A 251 -12.39 4.47 -5.22
C ALA A 251 -13.73 4.17 -5.90
N ASP A 252 -14.11 2.89 -6.05
CA ASP A 252 -15.37 2.49 -6.64
C ASP A 252 -16.61 2.97 -5.87
N GLN A 253 -16.47 3.35 -4.60
CA GLN A 253 -17.57 3.83 -3.77
C GLN A 253 -17.99 5.26 -4.12
N PHE A 254 -17.18 5.99 -4.89
CA PHE A 254 -17.40 7.37 -5.29
C PHE A 254 -17.58 7.50 -6.79
N ASP A 255 -18.39 8.48 -7.22
CA ASP A 255 -18.58 8.85 -8.62
C ASP A 255 -17.67 10.02 -9.00
N GLU A 256 -16.63 9.76 -9.82
CA GLU A 256 -15.67 10.78 -10.27
C GLU A 256 -16.32 11.85 -11.17
N LYS A 257 -17.49 11.56 -11.78
CA LYS A 257 -18.23 12.49 -12.62
C LYS A 257 -18.98 13.53 -11.77
N HIS A 258 -19.28 13.21 -10.51
CA HIS A 258 -20.01 14.09 -9.60
C HIS A 258 -19.05 14.95 -8.77
N PRO A 259 -19.16 16.31 -8.84
CA PRO A 259 -18.19 17.22 -8.22
C PRO A 259 -17.99 17.00 -6.70
N THR A 260 -19.08 16.80 -5.97
CA THR A 260 -19.03 16.60 -4.51
C THR A 260 -18.43 15.24 -4.13
N GLU A 261 -18.79 14.14 -4.83
CA GLU A 261 -18.24 12.81 -4.55
C GLU A 261 -16.75 12.74 -4.91
N LYS A 262 -16.29 13.48 -5.92
CA LYS A 262 -14.86 13.60 -6.28
C LYS A 262 -14.03 14.24 -5.16
N LEU A 263 -14.55 15.29 -4.52
CA LEU A 263 -13.90 15.91 -3.36
C LEU A 263 -13.89 14.98 -2.14
N GLN A 264 -15.02 14.31 -1.88
CA GLN A 264 -15.13 13.32 -0.80
C GLN A 264 -14.17 12.14 -1.01
N MET A 265 -13.95 11.69 -2.24
CA MET A 265 -12.99 10.63 -2.56
C MET A 265 -11.56 11.03 -2.16
N SER A 266 -11.13 12.24 -2.44
CA SER A 266 -9.80 12.73 -2.05
C SER A 266 -9.62 12.74 -0.53
N SER A 267 -10.61 13.26 0.21
CA SER A 267 -10.62 13.25 1.67
C SER A 267 -10.61 11.82 2.22
N PHE A 268 -11.37 10.92 1.60
CA PHE A 268 -11.47 9.52 2.02
C PHE A 268 -10.14 8.76 1.91
N PHE A 269 -9.31 9.04 0.93
CA PHE A 269 -7.97 8.44 0.85
C PHE A 269 -7.05 8.86 2.01
N ASN A 270 -7.21 10.07 2.54
CA ASN A 270 -6.48 10.50 3.74
C ASN A 270 -6.94 9.70 4.97
N TRP A 271 -8.24 9.42 5.08
CA TRP A 271 -8.79 8.53 6.12
C TRP A 271 -8.31 7.09 5.98
N LEU A 272 -8.17 6.60 4.74
CA LEU A 272 -7.63 5.28 4.47
C LEU A 272 -6.17 5.18 4.96
N LEU A 273 -5.35 6.20 4.68
CA LEU A 273 -3.98 6.28 5.18
C LEU A 273 -3.93 6.35 6.71
N LEU A 274 -4.80 7.14 7.33
CA LEU A 274 -4.89 7.22 8.79
C LEU A 274 -5.29 5.88 9.42
N SER A 275 -6.24 5.17 8.82
CA SER A 275 -6.65 3.83 9.26
C SER A 275 -5.49 2.84 9.17
N LEU A 276 -4.73 2.85 8.07
CA LEU A 276 -3.52 2.06 7.88
C LEU A 276 -2.48 2.36 8.97
N CYS A 277 -2.18 3.63 9.20
CA CYS A 277 -1.18 4.03 10.20
C CYS A 277 -1.63 3.68 11.63
N THR A 278 -2.91 3.85 11.95
CA THR A 278 -3.46 3.52 13.28
C THR A 278 -3.44 2.02 13.52
N GLY A 279 -3.93 1.22 12.56
CA GLY A 279 -3.86 -0.24 12.61
C GLY A 279 -2.41 -0.73 12.74
N GLY A 280 -1.50 -0.16 11.95
CA GLY A 280 -0.07 -0.42 12.03
C GLY A 280 0.54 -0.06 13.38
N ALA A 281 0.21 1.08 13.97
CA ALA A 281 0.72 1.50 15.29
C ALA A 281 0.28 0.53 16.40
N ILE A 282 -0.98 0.10 16.38
CA ILE A 282 -1.48 -0.92 17.32
C ILE A 282 -0.77 -2.26 17.08
N SER A 283 -0.53 -2.62 15.84
CA SER A 283 0.17 -3.83 15.45
C SER A 283 1.58 -3.89 16.05
N VAL A 284 2.41 -2.86 15.80
CA VAL A 284 3.81 -2.85 16.24
C VAL A 284 3.97 -2.61 17.75
N THR A 285 2.93 -2.19 18.44
CA THR A 285 2.97 -2.02 19.90
C THR A 285 2.30 -3.21 20.62
N VAL A 286 0.99 -3.35 20.48
CA VAL A 286 0.20 -4.33 21.26
C VAL A 286 0.49 -5.75 20.80
N PHE A 287 0.44 -6.03 19.48
CA PHE A 287 0.63 -7.40 18.99
C PHE A 287 2.08 -7.86 19.14
N VAL A 288 3.05 -6.99 18.88
CA VAL A 288 4.47 -7.28 19.12
C VAL A 288 4.73 -7.55 20.60
N TRP A 289 4.10 -6.79 21.50
CA TRP A 289 4.20 -7.05 22.93
C TRP A 289 3.58 -8.41 23.33
N ILE A 290 2.39 -8.76 22.81
CA ILE A 290 1.76 -10.06 23.03
C ILE A 290 2.69 -11.18 22.56
N GLN A 291 3.24 -11.07 21.35
CA GLN A 291 4.13 -12.07 20.74
C GLN A 291 5.38 -12.32 21.60
N ASN A 292 6.01 -11.25 22.11
CA ASN A 292 7.28 -11.36 22.84
C ASN A 292 7.10 -11.63 24.34
N SER A 293 6.01 -11.15 24.98
CA SER A 293 5.85 -11.21 26.43
C SER A 293 4.89 -12.31 26.88
N ILE A 294 3.85 -12.62 26.10
CA ILE A 294 2.83 -13.60 26.46
C ILE A 294 3.07 -14.94 25.74
N GLY A 295 3.45 -14.89 24.45
CA GLY A 295 3.78 -16.05 23.64
C GLY A 295 3.38 -15.88 22.18
N TRP A 296 4.15 -16.54 21.31
CA TRP A 296 3.96 -16.47 19.86
C TRP A 296 2.64 -17.09 19.40
N ASP A 297 2.22 -18.19 20.02
CA ASP A 297 0.94 -18.85 19.74
C ASP A 297 -0.26 -17.93 20.01
N LYS A 298 -0.20 -17.16 21.11
CA LYS A 298 -1.26 -16.20 21.47
C LYS A 298 -1.21 -14.96 20.57
N GLY A 299 0.00 -14.49 20.21
CA GLY A 299 0.17 -13.35 19.32
C GLY A 299 -0.34 -13.62 17.91
N PHE A 300 0.00 -14.77 17.32
CA PHE A 300 -0.54 -15.19 16.02
C PHE A 300 -2.03 -15.52 16.10
N GLY A 301 -2.50 -16.11 17.22
CA GLY A 301 -3.92 -16.35 17.46
C GLY A 301 -4.74 -15.07 17.53
N ALA A 302 -4.23 -14.02 18.19
CA ALA A 302 -4.86 -12.71 18.23
C ALA A 302 -4.92 -12.07 16.82
N ALA A 303 -3.82 -12.14 16.04
CA ALA A 303 -3.81 -11.68 14.65
C ALA A 303 -4.83 -12.44 13.78
N THR A 304 -4.94 -13.77 13.95
CA THR A 304 -5.96 -14.58 13.29
C THR A 304 -7.38 -14.13 13.64
N GLY A 305 -7.65 -13.85 14.92
CA GLY A 305 -8.96 -13.37 15.38
C GLY A 305 -9.32 -12.00 14.79
N VAL A 306 -8.36 -11.07 14.75
CA VAL A 306 -8.55 -9.74 14.17
C VAL A 306 -8.75 -9.82 12.65
N MET A 307 -8.03 -10.69 11.95
CA MET A 307 -8.25 -10.91 10.51
C MET A 307 -9.63 -11.51 10.24
N GLY A 308 -10.11 -12.43 11.09
CA GLY A 308 -11.48 -12.95 11.03
C GLY A 308 -12.53 -11.85 11.22
N LEU A 309 -12.29 -10.91 12.17
CA LEU A 309 -13.14 -9.74 12.38
C LEU A 309 -13.10 -8.79 11.17
N ALA A 310 -11.92 -8.56 10.56
CA ALA A 310 -11.78 -7.76 9.36
C ALA A 310 -12.63 -8.31 8.20
N LEU A 311 -12.53 -9.61 7.94
CA LEU A 311 -13.35 -10.29 6.93
C LEU A 311 -14.86 -10.15 7.24
N PHE A 312 -15.26 -10.34 8.49
CA PHE A 312 -16.65 -10.20 8.91
C PHE A 312 -17.18 -8.78 8.66
N VAL A 313 -16.42 -7.74 9.05
CA VAL A 313 -16.78 -6.33 8.85
C VAL A 313 -16.91 -6.02 7.35
N PHE A 314 -15.98 -6.51 6.52
CA PHE A 314 -16.04 -6.30 5.06
C PHE A 314 -17.29 -6.94 4.44
N VAL A 315 -17.60 -8.18 4.81
CA VAL A 315 -18.79 -8.90 4.32
C VAL A 315 -20.08 -8.23 4.80
N ALA A 316 -20.13 -7.72 6.04
CA ALA A 316 -21.28 -6.99 6.57
C ALA A 316 -21.58 -5.69 5.78
N GLY A 317 -20.56 -5.08 5.19
CA GLY A 317 -20.70 -3.90 4.32
C GLY A 317 -21.23 -4.20 2.90
N LEU A 318 -21.19 -5.46 2.44
CA LEU A 318 -21.55 -5.88 1.08
C LEU A 318 -22.88 -5.31 0.54
N PRO A 319 -23.98 -5.29 1.32
CA PRO A 319 -25.27 -4.76 0.84
C PRO A 319 -25.27 -3.25 0.52
N ARG A 320 -24.21 -2.55 0.95
CA ARG A 320 -24.09 -1.09 0.83
C ARG A 320 -23.02 -0.66 -0.18
N TYR A 321 -22.22 -1.58 -0.70
CA TYR A 321 -21.14 -1.25 -1.63
C TYR A 321 -21.66 -0.98 -3.03
N ARG A 322 -20.95 -0.09 -3.74
CA ARG A 322 -20.99 0.04 -5.19
C ARG A 322 -19.94 -0.87 -5.80
N ILE A 323 -20.31 -1.67 -6.76
CA ILE A 323 -19.43 -2.64 -7.41
C ILE A 323 -19.29 -2.26 -8.88
N SER A 324 -18.05 -2.08 -9.34
CA SER A 324 -17.73 -1.84 -10.75
C SER A 324 -17.95 -3.12 -11.56
N VAL A 325 -18.60 -2.98 -12.71
CA VAL A 325 -18.77 -4.09 -13.64
C VAL A 325 -17.42 -4.39 -14.32
N VAL A 326 -17.03 -5.66 -14.31
CA VAL A 326 -15.79 -6.11 -14.95
C VAL A 326 -15.95 -6.01 -16.47
N GLN A 327 -15.12 -5.20 -17.12
CA GLN A 327 -15.21 -4.96 -18.57
C GLN A 327 -14.48 -6.01 -19.43
N GLY A 328 -13.81 -6.99 -18.82
CA GLY A 328 -13.10 -8.07 -19.53
C GLY A 328 -11.87 -7.64 -20.34
N ARG A 329 -11.47 -6.36 -20.28
CA ARG A 329 -10.28 -5.83 -20.96
C ARG A 329 -9.24 -5.40 -19.92
N SER A 330 -8.02 -5.91 -20.05
CA SER A 330 -6.90 -5.51 -19.21
C SER A 330 -6.06 -4.46 -19.93
N ALA A 331 -5.93 -3.27 -19.33
CA ALA A 331 -5.07 -2.21 -19.87
C ALA A 331 -3.59 -2.64 -19.95
N LEU A 332 -3.11 -3.49 -19.02
CA LEU A 332 -1.76 -4.05 -19.11
C LEU A 332 -1.63 -5.03 -20.28
N LEU A 333 -2.65 -5.82 -20.58
CA LEU A 333 -2.65 -6.70 -21.73
C LEU A 333 -2.56 -5.90 -23.04
N GLU A 334 -3.28 -4.76 -23.13
CA GLU A 334 -3.20 -3.86 -24.29
C GLU A 334 -1.78 -3.32 -24.48
N ILE A 335 -1.12 -2.89 -23.39
CA ILE A 335 0.29 -2.46 -23.46
C ILE A 335 1.20 -3.59 -23.91
N PHE A 336 1.01 -4.80 -23.37
CA PHE A 336 1.79 -5.97 -23.77
C PHE A 336 1.58 -6.32 -25.24
N GLN A 337 0.34 -6.20 -25.75
CA GLN A 337 0.03 -6.36 -27.17
C GLN A 337 0.80 -5.37 -28.04
N VAL A 338 0.94 -4.11 -27.63
CA VAL A 338 1.73 -3.09 -28.34
C VAL A 338 3.20 -3.53 -28.46
N TYR A 339 3.83 -4.02 -27.37
CA TYR A 339 5.21 -4.51 -27.44
C TYR A 339 5.35 -5.70 -28.38
N VAL A 340 4.44 -6.67 -28.31
CA VAL A 340 4.46 -7.85 -29.20
C VAL A 340 4.26 -7.44 -30.66
N ALA A 341 3.30 -6.55 -30.94
CA ALA A 341 3.05 -6.04 -32.29
C ALA A 341 4.26 -5.27 -32.83
N ALA A 342 4.89 -4.40 -32.02
CA ALA A 342 6.09 -3.67 -32.43
C ALA A 342 7.27 -4.60 -32.75
N ILE A 343 7.48 -5.67 -31.96
CA ILE A 343 8.53 -6.68 -32.20
C ILE A 343 8.24 -7.46 -33.49
N ARG A 344 6.99 -7.85 -33.70
CA ARG A 344 6.58 -8.56 -34.92
C ARG A 344 6.78 -7.72 -36.19
N ASN A 345 6.49 -6.42 -36.12
CA ASN A 345 6.59 -5.48 -37.22
C ASN A 345 7.99 -4.83 -37.32
N ARG A 346 9.01 -5.35 -36.62
CA ARG A 346 10.36 -4.74 -36.56
C ARG A 346 11.01 -4.52 -37.92
N ALA A 347 10.71 -5.39 -38.90
CA ALA A 347 11.28 -5.34 -40.27
C ALA A 347 10.55 -4.35 -41.20
N VAL A 348 9.35 -3.90 -40.82
CA VAL A 348 8.54 -2.99 -41.64
C VAL A 348 9.07 -1.56 -41.46
N LYS A 349 9.18 -0.81 -42.59
CA LYS A 349 9.57 0.61 -42.54
C LYS A 349 8.43 1.44 -41.99
N LEU A 350 8.76 2.37 -41.09
CA LEU A 350 7.79 3.32 -40.51
C LEU A 350 7.40 4.33 -41.61
N PRO A 351 6.10 4.65 -41.77
CA PRO A 351 5.68 5.69 -42.72
C PRO A 351 6.23 7.06 -42.29
N GLU A 352 6.46 7.94 -43.27
CA GLU A 352 6.96 9.30 -42.99
C GLU A 352 5.89 10.18 -42.38
N ASN A 353 4.63 9.99 -42.80
CA ASN A 353 3.49 10.73 -42.27
C ASN A 353 2.85 9.98 -41.10
N PRO A 354 2.76 10.60 -39.90
CA PRO A 354 2.08 9.99 -38.73
C PRO A 354 0.60 9.68 -38.95
N ASP A 355 -0.07 10.38 -39.89
CA ASP A 355 -1.49 10.20 -40.20
C ASP A 355 -1.79 8.88 -40.94
N GLU A 356 -0.77 8.20 -41.45
CA GLU A 356 -0.89 6.87 -42.08
C GLU A 356 -0.93 5.72 -41.05
N LEU A 357 -0.77 6.03 -39.76
CA LEU A 357 -0.85 5.05 -38.66
C LEU A 357 -2.31 4.72 -38.33
N TYR A 358 -2.54 3.48 -37.90
CA TYR A 358 -3.87 2.97 -37.63
C TYR A 358 -4.52 3.61 -36.40
N GLU A 359 -5.64 4.30 -36.61
CA GLU A 359 -6.54 4.74 -35.55
C GLU A 359 -8.00 4.53 -35.96
N ILE A 360 -8.89 4.30 -35.00
CA ILE A 360 -10.32 4.16 -35.27
C ILE A 360 -10.92 5.53 -35.56
N SER A 361 -11.73 5.63 -36.63
CA SER A 361 -12.47 6.86 -36.91
C SER A 361 -13.37 7.23 -35.74
N LYS A 362 -13.38 8.51 -35.36
CA LYS A 362 -14.21 9.04 -34.26
C LYS A 362 -15.70 8.70 -34.38
N SER A 363 -16.20 8.55 -35.62
CA SER A 363 -17.59 8.19 -35.90
C SER A 363 -17.93 6.71 -35.63
N LYS A 364 -16.92 5.82 -35.58
CA LYS A 364 -17.08 4.37 -35.34
C LYS A 364 -16.64 3.93 -33.95
N ALA A 365 -16.11 4.86 -33.16
CA ALA A 365 -15.62 4.57 -31.81
C ALA A 365 -16.75 4.58 -30.80
N PRO A 366 -16.72 3.72 -29.75
CA PRO A 366 -17.62 3.84 -28.61
C PRO A 366 -17.53 5.24 -27.97
N PRO A 367 -18.63 5.76 -27.36
CA PRO A 367 -18.69 7.13 -26.85
C PRO A 367 -17.62 7.45 -25.78
N ASP A 368 -17.12 6.45 -25.06
CA ASP A 368 -16.07 6.61 -24.02
C ASP A 368 -14.65 6.37 -24.55
N THR A 369 -14.44 6.37 -25.88
CA THR A 369 -13.12 6.10 -26.46
C THR A 369 -12.25 7.36 -26.43
N GLU A 370 -11.17 7.33 -25.66
CA GLU A 370 -10.15 8.37 -25.72
C GLU A 370 -9.32 8.30 -27.02
N PHE A 371 -8.98 9.46 -27.54
CA PHE A 371 -8.11 9.62 -28.68
C PHE A 371 -6.88 10.45 -28.27
N MET A 372 -5.69 9.87 -28.43
CA MET A 372 -4.44 10.61 -28.28
C MET A 372 -3.80 10.85 -29.64
N ALA A 373 -3.48 12.11 -29.92
CA ALA A 373 -2.69 12.44 -31.09
C ALA A 373 -1.27 11.88 -30.93
N HIS A 374 -0.67 11.42 -32.05
CA HIS A 374 0.74 11.02 -32.07
C HIS A 374 1.63 12.22 -31.70
N ARG A 375 2.20 12.23 -30.49
CA ARG A 375 2.93 13.38 -29.93
C ARG A 375 4.36 13.07 -29.51
N SER A 376 4.66 11.82 -29.16
CA SER A 376 5.94 11.52 -28.52
C SER A 376 7.01 11.09 -29.51
N LYS A 377 8.07 11.91 -29.63
CA LYS A 377 9.28 11.54 -30.36
C LYS A 377 10.09 10.39 -29.75
N PRO A 378 10.15 10.22 -28.39
CA PRO A 378 10.85 9.08 -27.80
C PRO A 378 10.12 7.76 -28.11
N PHE A 379 10.89 6.67 -28.16
CA PHE A 379 10.39 5.31 -28.38
C PHE A 379 9.69 5.06 -29.73
N ARG A 380 10.15 5.69 -30.82
CA ARG A 380 9.59 5.52 -32.19
C ARG A 380 9.51 4.06 -32.65
N PHE A 381 10.26 3.14 -32.06
CA PHE A 381 10.17 1.72 -32.38
C PHE A 381 8.79 1.11 -32.04
N LEU A 382 8.06 1.69 -31.07
CA LEU A 382 6.71 1.26 -30.71
C LEU A 382 5.66 1.69 -31.75
N ASP A 383 5.93 2.74 -32.54
CA ASP A 383 5.02 3.19 -33.61
C ASP A 383 4.81 2.12 -34.68
N LYS A 384 5.76 1.19 -34.81
CA LYS A 384 5.63 0.02 -35.69
C LYS A 384 4.45 -0.89 -35.31
N ALA A 385 3.93 -0.81 -34.09
CA ALA A 385 2.72 -1.52 -33.69
C ALA A 385 1.45 -0.95 -34.35
N ALA A 386 1.46 0.32 -34.79
CA ALA A 386 0.32 0.98 -35.40
C ALA A 386 0.40 1.04 -36.96
N ILE A 387 1.33 0.34 -37.58
CA ILE A 387 1.41 0.29 -39.05
C ILE A 387 0.18 -0.43 -39.59
N VAL A 388 -0.48 0.21 -40.59
CA VAL A 388 -1.62 -0.38 -41.29
C VAL A 388 -1.11 -1.57 -42.10
N GLN A 389 -1.64 -2.76 -41.86
CA GLN A 389 -1.40 -3.94 -42.69
C GLN A 389 -2.43 -3.99 -43.80
N GLU A 390 -2.05 -4.59 -44.94
CA GLU A 390 -2.98 -4.71 -46.08
C GLU A 390 -4.33 -5.31 -45.66
N PRO A 391 -5.44 -4.83 -46.25
CA PRO A 391 -6.77 -5.25 -45.84
C PRO A 391 -6.97 -6.75 -46.11
N THR A 392 -6.94 -7.53 -45.06
CA THR A 392 -7.46 -8.89 -45.04
C THR A 392 -8.90 -8.82 -44.60
N ASP A 393 -9.83 -9.60 -45.16
CA ASP A 393 -11.26 -9.60 -44.87
C ASP A 393 -11.64 -9.80 -43.37
N ALA A 394 -10.66 -10.13 -42.55
CA ALA A 394 -10.83 -10.29 -41.11
C ALA A 394 -10.32 -9.04 -40.34
N ALA A 395 -11.03 -8.66 -39.26
CA ALA A 395 -10.59 -7.60 -38.36
C ALA A 395 -9.15 -7.86 -37.87
N PRO A 396 -8.26 -6.84 -37.91
CA PRO A 396 -6.85 -7.02 -37.59
C PRO A 396 -6.68 -7.53 -36.16
N SER A 397 -5.85 -8.56 -35.98
CA SER A 397 -5.55 -9.11 -34.66
C SER A 397 -4.85 -8.07 -33.79
N PRO A 398 -5.29 -7.83 -32.54
CA PRO A 398 -4.65 -6.90 -31.59
C PRO A 398 -3.16 -7.21 -31.32
N TRP A 399 -2.71 -8.43 -31.63
CA TRP A 399 -1.32 -8.88 -31.51
C TRP A 399 -0.41 -8.53 -32.70
N ARG A 400 -0.99 -7.94 -33.75
CA ARG A 400 -0.26 -7.52 -34.96
C ARG A 400 -0.43 -6.03 -35.23
N GLN A 401 -1.59 -5.47 -34.95
CA GLN A 401 -1.92 -4.08 -35.21
C GLN A 401 -2.64 -3.47 -34.02
N CYS A 402 -2.08 -2.38 -33.49
CA CYS A 402 -2.61 -1.63 -32.36
C CYS A 402 -2.98 -0.21 -32.80
N ARG A 403 -3.86 0.45 -32.06
CA ARG A 403 -4.22 1.86 -32.29
C ARG A 403 -3.09 2.80 -31.85
N VAL A 404 -2.95 3.96 -32.50
CA VAL A 404 -2.01 5.02 -32.09
C VAL A 404 -2.19 5.38 -30.62
N THR A 405 -3.44 5.51 -30.16
CA THR A 405 -3.75 5.78 -28.75
C THR A 405 -3.15 4.73 -27.81
N GLN A 406 -3.23 3.42 -28.13
CA GLN A 406 -2.63 2.35 -27.31
C GLN A 406 -1.09 2.44 -27.33
N VAL A 407 -0.50 2.79 -28.47
CA VAL A 407 0.95 2.99 -28.59
C VAL A 407 1.42 4.17 -27.73
N GLU A 408 0.71 5.29 -27.75
CA GLU A 408 1.03 6.45 -26.89
C GLU A 408 0.87 6.14 -25.40
N HIS A 409 -0.11 5.32 -25.03
CA HIS A 409 -0.24 4.79 -23.66
C HIS A 409 1.00 3.95 -23.27
N ALA A 410 1.44 3.04 -24.13
CA ALA A 410 2.61 2.21 -23.89
C ALA A 410 3.90 3.05 -23.77
N LYS A 411 4.08 4.06 -24.61
CA LYS A 411 5.21 5.00 -24.54
C LYS A 411 5.21 5.79 -23.23
N THR A 412 4.04 6.25 -22.79
CA THR A 412 3.90 6.96 -21.51
C THR A 412 4.35 6.09 -20.34
N VAL A 413 3.88 4.84 -20.29
CA VAL A 413 4.26 3.90 -19.24
C VAL A 413 5.77 3.61 -19.28
N LEU A 414 6.33 3.41 -20.47
CA LEU A 414 7.78 3.18 -20.64
C LEU A 414 8.62 4.37 -20.17
N ALA A 415 8.14 5.60 -20.42
CA ALA A 415 8.83 6.82 -19.95
C ALA A 415 8.81 6.96 -18.42
N MET A 416 7.83 6.36 -17.72
CA MET A 416 7.74 6.38 -16.26
C MET A 416 8.66 5.36 -15.59
N VAL A 417 9.08 4.29 -16.30
CA VAL A 417 9.88 3.18 -15.75
C VAL A 417 11.19 3.64 -15.07
N PRO A 418 12.00 4.54 -15.64
CA PRO A 418 13.25 4.96 -15.01
C PRO A 418 13.05 5.66 -13.66
N ILE A 419 12.00 6.49 -13.56
CA ILE A 419 11.62 7.18 -12.31
C ILE A 419 11.18 6.14 -11.27
N PHE A 420 10.40 5.17 -11.70
CA PHE A 420 9.97 4.04 -10.91
C PHE A 420 11.15 3.21 -10.38
N CYS A 421 12.12 2.90 -11.24
CA CYS A 421 13.33 2.15 -10.86
C CYS A 421 14.16 2.87 -9.79
N SER A 422 14.15 4.20 -9.77
CA SER A 422 14.89 4.97 -8.75
C SER A 422 14.33 4.78 -7.33
N ALA A 423 13.08 4.36 -7.17
CA ALA A 423 12.51 4.06 -5.85
C ALA A 423 12.94 2.69 -5.29
N ILE A 424 13.51 1.80 -6.13
CA ILE A 424 13.90 0.44 -5.72
C ILE A 424 14.98 0.47 -4.64
N ILE A 425 16.00 1.33 -4.79
CA ILE A 425 17.10 1.44 -3.80
C ILE A 425 16.56 1.97 -2.46
N MET A 426 15.63 2.91 -2.47
CA MET A 426 15.00 3.39 -1.24
C MET A 426 14.22 2.27 -0.54
N SER A 427 13.47 1.47 -1.29
CA SER A 427 12.77 0.29 -0.75
C SER A 427 13.74 -0.76 -0.20
N THR A 428 14.94 -0.88 -0.77
CA THR A 428 16.03 -1.70 -0.23
C THR A 428 16.51 -1.18 1.13
N CYS A 429 16.60 0.14 1.31
CA CYS A 429 16.93 0.74 2.61
C CYS A 429 15.84 0.49 3.65
N LEU A 430 14.56 0.57 3.25
CA LEU A 430 13.43 0.20 4.12
C LEU A 430 13.54 -1.24 4.62
N ALA A 431 13.88 -2.18 3.74
CA ALA A 431 14.07 -3.58 4.10
C ALA A 431 15.15 -3.77 5.20
N GLN A 432 16.22 -2.97 5.19
CA GLN A 432 17.26 -3.02 6.22
C GLN A 432 16.77 -2.47 7.56
N LEU A 433 15.97 -1.43 7.55
CA LEU A 433 15.35 -0.90 8.78
C LEU A 433 14.39 -1.91 9.43
N GLN A 434 13.74 -2.73 8.64
CA GLN A 434 12.82 -3.78 9.12
C GLN A 434 13.52 -5.11 9.47
N THR A 435 14.78 -5.26 9.14
CA THR A 435 15.57 -6.47 9.42
C THR A 435 16.72 -6.18 10.39
N PHE A 436 17.84 -5.70 9.89
CA PHE A 436 19.05 -5.51 10.70
C PHE A 436 18.91 -4.42 11.77
N SER A 437 18.16 -3.33 11.51
CA SER A 437 17.99 -2.30 12.55
C SER A 437 17.14 -2.77 13.74
N ILE A 438 16.20 -3.70 13.52
CA ILE A 438 15.47 -4.33 14.63
C ILE A 438 16.42 -5.23 15.45
N GLN A 439 17.28 -5.99 14.79
CA GLN A 439 18.28 -6.82 15.45
C GLN A 439 19.33 -5.97 16.19
N GLN A 440 19.75 -4.85 15.60
CA GLN A 440 20.59 -3.86 16.24
C GLN A 440 19.95 -3.36 17.56
N GLY A 441 18.65 -3.00 17.51
CA GLY A 441 17.87 -2.62 18.69
C GLY A 441 17.80 -3.72 19.76
N ALA A 442 17.76 -5.00 19.35
CA ALA A 442 17.72 -6.13 20.29
C ALA A 442 19.00 -6.26 21.15
N THR A 443 20.15 -5.79 20.65
CA THR A 443 21.42 -5.78 21.40
C THR A 443 21.54 -4.60 22.37
N MET A 444 20.71 -3.57 22.22
CA MET A 444 20.77 -2.32 22.98
C MET A 444 19.85 -2.35 24.21
N ASN A 445 20.02 -1.39 25.10
CA ASN A 445 19.13 -1.25 26.26
C ASN A 445 17.73 -0.77 25.81
N THR A 446 16.73 -1.64 26.01
CA THR A 446 15.35 -1.41 25.62
C THR A 446 14.44 -0.99 26.78
N HIS A 447 15.01 -0.71 27.96
CA HIS A 447 14.23 -0.31 29.12
C HIS A 447 13.83 1.16 29.09
N ILE A 448 12.55 1.43 29.33
CA ILE A 448 11.96 2.74 29.56
C ILE A 448 11.45 2.73 31.01
N GLY A 449 12.29 3.16 31.94
CA GLY A 449 12.01 2.96 33.36
C GLY A 449 11.92 1.48 33.71
N GLN A 450 10.75 1.04 34.19
CA GLN A 450 10.50 -0.38 34.50
C GLN A 450 9.97 -1.20 33.31
N PHE A 451 9.54 -0.53 32.24
CA PHE A 451 8.97 -1.20 31.06
C PHE A 451 10.06 -1.59 30.08
N LYS A 452 10.08 -2.87 29.66
CA LYS A 452 10.96 -3.39 28.62
C LYS A 452 10.25 -3.35 27.26
N MET A 453 10.66 -2.44 26.39
CA MET A 453 10.11 -2.28 25.05
C MET A 453 10.69 -3.35 24.10
N PRO A 454 9.86 -4.12 23.36
CA PRO A 454 10.35 -4.99 22.31
C PRO A 454 11.03 -4.17 21.18
N PRO A 455 12.21 -4.57 20.67
CA PRO A 455 12.90 -3.84 19.60
C PRO A 455 12.08 -3.71 18.31
N ALA A 456 11.24 -4.69 18.00
CA ALA A 456 10.34 -4.68 16.85
C ALA A 456 9.21 -3.63 16.95
N THR A 457 9.13 -2.89 18.06
CA THR A 457 8.25 -1.72 18.22
C THR A 457 8.85 -0.44 17.60
N LEU A 458 10.16 -0.39 17.34
CA LEU A 458 10.82 0.80 16.75
C LEU A 458 10.15 1.34 15.47
N PRO A 459 9.61 0.52 14.55
CA PRO A 459 8.84 0.98 13.40
C PRO A 459 7.57 1.79 13.72
N ILE A 460 7.18 1.94 14.98
CA ILE A 460 6.13 2.90 15.38
C ILE A 460 6.54 4.35 15.06
N ILE A 461 7.84 4.65 15.11
CA ILE A 461 8.35 6.02 14.91
C ILE A 461 7.96 6.56 13.53
N PRO A 462 8.26 5.92 12.40
CA PRO A 462 7.79 6.39 11.10
C PRO A 462 6.26 6.43 10.97
N LEU A 463 5.52 5.51 11.60
CA LEU A 463 4.05 5.54 11.58
C LEU A 463 3.48 6.76 12.29
N ILE A 464 4.01 7.10 13.47
CA ILE A 464 3.63 8.32 14.19
C ILE A 464 3.96 9.55 13.35
N ILE A 465 5.14 9.58 12.74
CA ILE A 465 5.53 10.69 11.87
C ILE A 465 4.56 10.85 10.72
N LEU A 466 4.15 9.77 10.04
CA LEU A 466 3.17 9.82 8.96
C LEU A 466 1.83 10.40 9.43
N ILE A 467 1.33 9.98 10.61
CA ILE A 467 0.07 10.47 11.18
C ILE A 467 0.09 12.00 11.36
N PHE A 468 1.21 12.56 11.82
CA PHE A 468 1.32 14.00 12.08
C PHE A 468 1.88 14.79 10.90
N ALA A 469 2.86 14.23 10.17
CA ALA A 469 3.53 14.94 9.10
C ALA A 469 2.64 15.14 7.87
N VAL A 470 1.74 14.20 7.54
CA VAL A 470 0.84 14.34 6.38
C VAL A 470 -0.12 15.53 6.56
N PRO A 471 -0.88 15.68 7.66
CA PRO A 471 -1.72 16.87 7.88
C PRO A 471 -0.92 18.18 7.95
N ILE A 472 0.25 18.18 8.60
CA ILE A 472 1.13 19.36 8.66
C ILE A 472 1.61 19.74 7.26
N TYR A 473 1.98 18.77 6.46
CA TYR A 473 2.40 18.99 5.08
C TYR A 473 1.27 19.58 4.23
N GLU A 474 0.08 18.99 4.26
CA GLU A 474 -1.06 19.43 3.44
C GLU A 474 -1.58 20.81 3.84
N ARG A 475 -1.74 21.07 5.15
CA ARG A 475 -2.32 22.33 5.64
C ARG A 475 -1.32 23.45 5.89
N GLY A 476 -0.07 23.11 6.20
CA GLY A 476 0.99 24.08 6.50
C GLY A 476 1.91 24.30 5.30
N PHE A 477 2.61 23.25 4.88
CA PHE A 477 3.67 23.37 3.88
C PHE A 477 3.14 23.64 2.47
N VAL A 478 2.10 22.93 2.00
CA VAL A 478 1.56 23.09 0.65
C VAL A 478 1.02 24.50 0.40
N PRO A 479 0.22 25.14 1.28
CA PRO A 479 -0.21 26.53 1.09
C PRO A 479 0.95 27.53 1.07
N LEU A 480 1.96 27.33 1.93
CA LEU A 480 3.15 28.17 1.96
C LEU A 480 3.98 28.00 0.67
N ALA A 481 4.24 26.77 0.27
CA ALA A 481 4.97 26.47 -0.95
C ALA A 481 4.23 27.00 -2.19
N ARG A 482 2.89 26.89 -2.25
CA ARG A 482 2.06 27.45 -3.33
C ARG A 482 2.23 28.96 -3.49
N ARG A 483 2.35 29.70 -2.37
CA ARG A 483 2.60 31.15 -2.41
C ARG A 483 3.96 31.51 -3.01
N ILE A 484 4.96 30.64 -2.84
CA ILE A 484 6.35 30.89 -3.30
C ILE A 484 6.54 30.37 -4.74
N THR A 485 6.03 29.17 -5.04
CA THR A 485 6.28 28.48 -6.32
C THR A 485 5.22 28.77 -7.38
N GLY A 486 4.02 29.23 -6.99
CA GLY A 486 2.86 29.40 -7.89
C GLY A 486 2.25 28.07 -8.37
N HIS A 487 2.77 26.90 -7.93
CA HIS A 487 2.29 25.60 -8.36
C HIS A 487 1.10 25.13 -7.48
N PRO A 488 -0.01 24.60 -8.05
CA PRO A 488 -1.21 24.25 -7.30
C PRO A 488 -0.94 23.23 -6.17
N ASN A 489 -0.02 22.29 -6.37
CA ASN A 489 0.36 21.28 -5.38
C ASN A 489 1.59 21.69 -4.52
N GLY A 490 1.97 22.96 -4.53
CA GLY A 490 3.12 23.51 -3.80
C GLY A 490 4.46 23.14 -4.43
N ILE A 491 4.78 21.85 -4.56
CA ILE A 491 6.02 21.33 -5.19
C ILE A 491 5.64 20.29 -6.26
N PRO A 492 6.28 20.32 -7.45
CA PRO A 492 6.09 19.29 -8.47
C PRO A 492 6.37 17.87 -7.93
N HIS A 493 5.62 16.88 -8.40
CA HIS A 493 5.70 15.48 -7.92
C HIS A 493 7.13 14.92 -7.95
N LEU A 494 7.88 15.16 -9.04
CA LEU A 494 9.25 14.66 -9.15
C LEU A 494 10.20 15.36 -8.15
N GLN A 495 10.05 16.65 -7.89
CA GLN A 495 10.86 17.32 -6.85
C GLN A 495 10.58 16.72 -5.47
N ARG A 496 9.31 16.38 -5.19
CA ARG A 496 8.91 15.71 -3.95
C ARG A 496 9.63 14.35 -3.80
N VAL A 497 9.61 13.51 -4.83
CA VAL A 497 10.35 12.24 -4.85
C VAL A 497 11.85 12.47 -4.63
N GLY A 498 12.43 13.49 -5.28
CA GLY A 498 13.84 13.85 -5.10
C GLY A 498 14.20 14.19 -3.65
N VAL A 499 13.36 14.96 -2.95
CA VAL A 499 13.54 15.25 -1.51
C VAL A 499 13.53 13.96 -0.69
N GLY A 500 12.59 13.06 -0.96
CA GLY A 500 12.53 11.76 -0.28
C GLY A 500 13.80 10.92 -0.47
N LEU A 501 14.33 10.86 -1.71
CA LEU A 501 15.57 10.15 -2.00
C LEU A 501 16.79 10.74 -1.25
N VAL A 502 16.90 12.08 -1.16
CA VAL A 502 17.97 12.73 -0.37
C VAL A 502 17.85 12.39 1.11
N LEU A 503 16.63 12.43 1.67
CA LEU A 503 16.41 12.08 3.06
C LEU A 503 16.73 10.60 3.33
N SER A 504 16.50 9.69 2.37
CA SER A 504 16.89 8.30 2.53
C SER A 504 18.41 8.10 2.61
N ILE A 505 19.20 8.89 1.85
CA ILE A 505 20.66 8.90 1.95
C ILE A 505 21.09 9.33 3.36
N ILE A 506 20.51 10.43 3.86
CA ILE A 506 20.80 10.95 5.21
C ILE A 506 20.44 9.92 6.28
N SER A 507 19.31 9.23 6.14
CA SER A 507 18.89 8.19 7.07
C SER A 507 19.88 7.04 7.13
N MET A 508 20.39 6.56 5.99
CA MET A 508 21.41 5.49 5.94
C MET A 508 22.76 5.95 6.51
N ALA A 509 23.14 7.19 6.27
CA ALA A 509 24.36 7.77 6.89
C ALA A 509 24.23 7.86 8.42
N ILE A 510 23.07 8.29 8.93
CA ILE A 510 22.77 8.29 10.37
C ILE A 510 22.86 6.86 10.92
N ALA A 511 22.27 5.87 10.23
CA ALA A 511 22.31 4.47 10.64
C ALA A 511 23.76 3.96 10.76
N ALA A 512 24.63 4.32 9.80
CA ALA A 512 26.04 3.98 9.84
C ALA A 512 26.76 4.61 11.03
N VAL A 513 26.55 5.89 11.30
CA VAL A 513 27.17 6.61 12.43
C VAL A 513 26.70 6.04 13.77
N VAL A 514 25.39 5.76 13.90
CA VAL A 514 24.82 5.14 15.12
C VAL A 514 25.41 3.75 15.35
N GLU A 515 25.62 2.96 14.28
CA GLU A 515 26.22 1.63 14.38
C GLU A 515 27.70 1.69 14.82
N VAL A 516 28.49 2.62 14.27
CA VAL A 516 29.85 2.87 14.72
C VAL A 516 29.87 3.16 16.23
N ARG A 517 28.98 4.06 16.68
CA ARG A 517 28.87 4.41 18.11
C ARG A 517 28.45 3.22 18.97
N ARG A 518 27.50 2.41 18.51
CA ARG A 518 27.08 1.19 19.21
C ARG A 518 28.23 0.20 19.38
N LYS A 519 29.01 -0.03 18.32
CA LYS A 519 30.18 -0.92 18.34
C LYS A 519 31.28 -0.41 19.25
N GLU A 520 31.53 0.91 19.29
CA GLU A 520 32.49 1.50 20.25
C GLU A 520 32.08 1.23 21.70
N VAL A 521 30.76 1.38 22.01
CA VAL A 521 30.26 1.09 23.36
C VAL A 521 30.42 -0.39 23.69
N ALA A 522 30.12 -1.29 22.75
CA ALA A 522 30.31 -2.73 22.93
C ALA A 522 31.77 -3.08 23.21
N ALA A 523 32.72 -2.48 22.45
CA ALA A 523 34.17 -2.71 22.63
C ALA A 523 34.68 -2.15 23.97
N ARG A 524 34.26 -0.93 24.34
CA ARG A 524 34.69 -0.30 25.61
C ARG A 524 34.26 -1.07 26.85
N HIS A 525 33.12 -1.76 26.79
CA HIS A 525 32.60 -2.55 27.92
C HIS A 525 32.96 -4.04 27.82
N GLY A 526 33.73 -4.46 26.81
CA GLY A 526 34.10 -5.86 26.62
C GLY A 526 32.94 -6.76 26.24
N MET A 527 31.84 -6.17 25.71
CA MET A 527 30.56 -6.85 25.40
C MET A 527 30.42 -7.22 23.92
N LEU A 528 31.50 -7.45 23.20
CA LEU A 528 31.47 -7.86 21.78
C LEU A 528 30.80 -9.22 21.59
N ASP A 529 30.86 -10.10 22.58
CA ASP A 529 30.26 -11.43 22.57
C ASP A 529 28.97 -11.50 23.41
N ALA A 530 28.46 -10.36 23.86
CA ALA A 530 27.23 -10.29 24.64
C ALA A 530 26.05 -10.90 23.89
N ASN A 531 25.28 -11.72 24.60
CA ASN A 531 24.09 -12.37 24.05
C ASN A 531 22.81 -11.69 24.54
N PRO A 532 22.08 -10.98 23.66
CA PRO A 532 20.81 -10.33 24.04
C PRO A 532 19.75 -11.31 24.55
N MET A 533 19.79 -12.58 24.12
CA MET A 533 18.84 -13.62 24.56
C MET A 533 19.12 -14.08 26.00
N LEU A 534 20.35 -13.89 26.50
CA LEU A 534 20.70 -14.14 27.89
C LEU A 534 20.45 -12.91 28.80
N GLY A 535 19.88 -11.84 28.24
CA GLY A 535 19.62 -10.59 28.94
C GLY A 535 20.82 -9.63 28.98
N GLU A 536 21.93 -9.95 28.30
CA GLU A 536 23.09 -9.10 28.19
C GLU A 536 22.87 -8.02 27.15
N GLN A 537 22.46 -6.84 27.59
CA GLN A 537 22.20 -5.68 26.71
C GLN A 537 23.33 -4.66 26.87
N LEU A 538 23.69 -4.04 25.76
CA LEU A 538 24.68 -2.95 25.75
C LEU A 538 24.15 -1.75 26.55
N PRO A 539 25.00 -1.02 27.30
CA PRO A 539 24.61 0.16 28.09
C PRO A 539 24.41 1.40 27.18
N ILE A 540 23.76 1.23 26.05
CA ILE A 540 23.34 2.28 25.13
C ILE A 540 21.85 2.10 24.81
N SER A 541 21.07 3.18 24.94
CA SER A 541 19.62 3.13 24.72
C SER A 541 19.29 2.85 23.25
N CYS A 542 18.27 2.02 23.02
CA CYS A 542 17.74 1.74 21.68
C CYS A 542 17.15 3.00 20.98
N PHE A 543 16.84 4.07 21.72
CA PHE A 543 16.40 5.34 21.13
C PHE A 543 17.47 6.06 20.31
N TRP A 544 18.74 5.66 20.38
CA TRP A 544 19.75 6.11 19.43
C TRP A 544 19.43 5.72 17.98
N LEU A 545 18.55 4.74 17.78
CA LEU A 545 18.04 4.36 16.45
C LEU A 545 16.87 5.27 15.99
N ALA A 546 16.25 6.04 16.89
CA ALA A 546 15.11 6.89 16.54
C ALA A 546 15.40 7.90 15.41
N PRO A 547 16.55 8.58 15.35
CA PRO A 547 16.85 9.52 14.27
C PRO A 547 16.80 8.89 12.87
N GLN A 548 17.36 7.68 12.69
CA GLN A 548 17.33 6.99 11.39
C GLN A 548 15.89 6.63 10.97
N PHE A 549 15.05 6.14 11.91
CA PHE A 549 13.64 5.84 11.64
C PHE A 549 12.83 7.12 11.38
N THR A 550 13.12 8.22 12.09
CA THR A 550 12.47 9.52 11.92
C THR A 550 12.71 10.08 10.53
N VAL A 551 14.00 10.20 10.15
CA VAL A 551 14.37 10.76 8.84
C VAL A 551 13.85 9.86 7.72
N PHE A 552 13.90 8.54 7.89
CA PHE A 552 13.35 7.62 6.90
C PHE A 552 11.83 7.71 6.78
N GLY A 553 11.09 7.88 7.88
CA GLY A 553 9.63 8.05 7.83
C GLY A 553 9.22 9.31 7.03
N VAL A 554 9.96 10.40 7.20
CA VAL A 554 9.76 11.61 6.37
C VAL A 554 10.14 11.34 4.91
N ALA A 555 11.25 10.64 4.66
CA ALA A 555 11.66 10.25 3.31
C ALA A 555 10.59 9.41 2.59
N ASP A 556 10.03 8.44 3.31
CA ASP A 556 8.99 7.55 2.80
C ASP A 556 7.71 8.32 2.46
N MET A 557 7.28 9.24 3.32
CA MET A 557 6.15 10.13 3.06
C MET A 557 6.33 10.90 1.74
N PHE A 558 7.46 11.57 1.57
CA PHE A 558 7.73 12.37 0.37
C PHE A 558 7.79 11.53 -0.89
N THR A 559 8.43 10.36 -0.84
CA THR A 559 8.59 9.47 -1.99
C THR A 559 7.28 8.77 -2.33
N PHE A 560 6.58 8.20 -1.34
CA PHE A 560 5.35 7.45 -1.55
C PHE A 560 4.24 8.33 -2.12
N ILE A 561 3.97 9.47 -1.48
CA ILE A 561 2.94 10.42 -1.96
C ILE A 561 3.36 10.99 -3.31
N GLY A 562 4.65 11.37 -3.47
CA GLY A 562 5.15 11.91 -4.74
C GLY A 562 5.02 10.94 -5.91
N LEU A 563 5.31 9.65 -5.72
CA LEU A 563 5.14 8.61 -6.73
C LEU A 563 3.67 8.30 -7.00
N LEU A 564 2.83 8.24 -5.97
CA LEU A 564 1.39 8.00 -6.12
C LEU A 564 0.74 9.07 -6.98
N GLU A 565 0.97 10.35 -6.65
CA GLU A 565 0.45 11.48 -7.41
C GLU A 565 1.04 11.53 -8.83
N PHE A 566 2.33 11.25 -8.98
CA PHE A 566 2.99 11.18 -10.29
C PHE A 566 2.34 10.11 -11.17
N PHE A 567 2.14 8.88 -10.67
CA PHE A 567 1.50 7.82 -11.44
C PHE A 567 0.06 8.15 -11.76
N TYR A 568 -0.71 8.64 -10.78
CA TYR A 568 -2.11 8.98 -11.01
C TYR A 568 -2.28 10.12 -12.03
N SER A 569 -1.41 11.13 -12.01
CA SER A 569 -1.48 12.27 -12.93
C SER A 569 -0.98 11.95 -14.34
N GLN A 570 0.03 11.07 -14.47
CA GLN A 570 0.68 10.78 -15.76
C GLN A 570 0.19 9.49 -16.40
N ALA A 571 -0.36 8.54 -15.63
CA ALA A 571 -0.87 7.30 -16.18
C ALA A 571 -2.01 7.53 -17.18
N PRO A 572 -2.12 6.68 -18.20
CA PRO A 572 -3.32 6.61 -19.05
C PRO A 572 -4.57 6.32 -18.21
N PRO A 573 -5.76 6.84 -18.59
CA PRO A 573 -6.99 6.64 -17.82
C PRO A 573 -7.31 5.17 -17.54
N ALA A 574 -7.08 4.29 -18.51
CA ALA A 574 -7.25 2.85 -18.35
C ALA A 574 -6.35 2.22 -17.26
N LEU A 575 -5.23 2.87 -16.91
CA LEU A 575 -4.27 2.41 -15.90
C LEU A 575 -4.37 3.15 -14.57
N LYS A 576 -5.19 4.22 -14.48
CA LYS A 576 -5.35 4.99 -13.23
C LYS A 576 -5.83 4.10 -12.08
N SER A 577 -6.73 3.17 -12.34
CA SER A 577 -7.23 2.21 -11.35
C SER A 577 -6.13 1.30 -10.78
N MET A 578 -5.07 1.05 -11.56
CA MET A 578 -3.93 0.22 -11.17
C MET A 578 -2.77 1.04 -10.60
N SER A 579 -2.87 2.37 -10.56
CA SER A 579 -1.77 3.25 -10.12
C SER A 579 -1.28 2.92 -8.70
N SER A 580 -2.20 2.59 -7.79
CA SER A 580 -1.86 2.14 -6.43
C SER A 580 -1.07 0.82 -6.43
N SER A 581 -1.40 -0.10 -7.35
CA SER A 581 -0.71 -1.40 -7.45
C SER A 581 0.71 -1.25 -7.99
N PHE A 582 0.96 -0.28 -8.87
CA PHE A 582 2.30 0.01 -9.37
C PHE A 582 3.27 0.49 -8.28
N LEU A 583 2.77 1.09 -7.19
CA LEU A 583 3.62 1.47 -6.05
C LEU A 583 4.24 0.27 -5.34
N TRP A 584 3.60 -0.89 -5.38
CA TRP A 584 4.11 -2.11 -4.75
C TRP A 584 5.26 -2.76 -5.53
N CYS A 585 5.41 -2.45 -6.84
CA CYS A 585 6.51 -2.97 -7.65
C CYS A 585 7.91 -2.55 -7.17
N PRO A 586 8.23 -1.24 -6.97
CA PRO A 586 9.53 -0.83 -6.45
C PRO A 586 9.80 -1.43 -5.08
N MET A 587 8.76 -1.54 -4.24
CA MET A 587 8.88 -2.19 -2.93
C MET A 587 9.27 -3.65 -3.10
N SER A 588 8.56 -4.43 -3.90
CA SER A 588 8.90 -5.82 -4.18
C SER A 588 10.32 -5.99 -4.68
N LEU A 589 10.70 -5.24 -5.72
CA LEU A 589 12.03 -5.29 -6.30
C LEU A 589 13.10 -4.86 -5.30
N GLY A 590 12.81 -3.88 -4.44
CA GLY A 590 13.71 -3.43 -3.37
C GLY A 590 13.96 -4.49 -2.30
N TYR A 591 12.93 -5.23 -1.89
CA TYR A 591 13.09 -6.33 -0.93
C TYR A 591 13.89 -7.51 -1.53
N PHE A 592 13.63 -7.88 -2.79
CA PHE A 592 14.46 -8.90 -3.47
C PHE A 592 15.89 -8.41 -3.69
N LEU A 593 16.07 -7.15 -4.08
CA LEU A 593 17.41 -6.55 -4.24
C LEU A 593 18.17 -6.52 -2.90
N SER A 594 17.48 -6.29 -1.78
CA SER A 594 18.05 -6.40 -0.43
C SER A 594 18.68 -7.77 -0.21
N THR A 595 17.95 -8.86 -0.51
CA THR A 595 18.48 -10.22 -0.42
C THR A 595 19.71 -10.43 -1.31
N ILE A 596 19.67 -9.90 -2.54
CA ILE A 596 20.77 -10.02 -3.50
C ILE A 596 22.00 -9.26 -2.98
N ILE A 597 21.85 -8.02 -2.53
CA ILE A 597 22.94 -7.19 -2.02
C ILE A 597 23.57 -7.83 -0.78
N VAL A 598 22.78 -8.31 0.18
CA VAL A 598 23.31 -8.99 1.39
C VAL A 598 24.14 -10.22 1.01
N LYS A 599 23.65 -11.05 0.10
CA LYS A 599 24.40 -12.21 -0.40
C LYS A 599 25.67 -11.80 -1.15
N ALA A 600 25.57 -10.83 -2.06
CA ALA A 600 26.71 -10.34 -2.84
C ALA A 600 27.81 -9.77 -1.94
N VAL A 601 27.44 -8.94 -0.95
CA VAL A 601 28.39 -8.39 0.03
C VAL A 601 29.06 -9.49 0.82
N ASN A 602 28.32 -10.49 1.32
CA ASN A 602 28.90 -11.60 2.07
C ASN A 602 29.88 -12.43 1.20
N VAL A 603 29.54 -12.67 -0.07
CA VAL A 603 30.45 -13.37 -1.00
C VAL A 603 31.70 -12.54 -1.29
N ALA A 604 31.54 -11.24 -1.59
CA ALA A 604 32.65 -10.35 -1.91
C ALA A 604 33.62 -10.13 -0.73
N THR A 605 33.10 -10.18 0.51
CA THR A 605 33.87 -9.93 1.72
C THR A 605 34.27 -11.20 2.48
N ARG A 606 34.07 -12.38 1.89
CA ARG A 606 34.28 -13.67 2.53
C ARG A 606 35.71 -13.87 3.05
N GLY A 607 36.71 -13.36 2.33
CA GLY A 607 38.11 -13.48 2.70
C GLY A 607 38.61 -12.42 3.71
N SER A 608 37.82 -11.36 3.96
CA SER A 608 38.25 -10.23 4.80
C SER A 608 37.76 -10.34 6.26
N THR A 609 36.93 -11.33 6.59
CA THR A 609 36.34 -11.49 7.93
C THR A 609 36.38 -12.93 8.39
N ALA A 610 36.65 -13.15 9.70
CA ALA A 610 36.64 -14.48 10.29
C ALA A 610 35.27 -15.16 10.26
N SER A 611 34.19 -14.39 10.15
CA SER A 611 32.79 -14.87 10.06
C SER A 611 32.34 -15.30 8.65
N GLY A 612 33.24 -15.16 7.64
CA GLY A 612 32.92 -15.53 6.26
C GLY A 612 32.11 -14.48 5.46
N GLY A 613 32.12 -13.21 5.87
CA GLY A 613 31.49 -12.06 5.23
C GLY A 613 31.08 -10.99 6.22
N TRP A 614 30.83 -9.77 5.76
CA TRP A 614 30.47 -8.64 6.62
C TRP A 614 29.21 -8.87 7.45
N LEU A 615 28.24 -9.61 6.92
CA LEU A 615 26.95 -9.87 7.56
C LEU A 615 26.70 -11.37 7.81
N ALA A 616 27.70 -12.23 7.60
CA ALA A 616 27.52 -13.68 7.65
C ALA A 616 27.44 -14.25 9.09
N GLY A 617 27.93 -13.51 10.09
CA GLY A 617 27.93 -13.95 11.48
C GLY A 617 26.57 -13.78 12.16
N ASN A 618 26.23 -14.71 13.07
CA ASN A 618 25.03 -14.58 13.91
C ASN A 618 25.17 -13.54 15.03
N ASN A 619 26.40 -13.11 15.33
CA ASN A 619 26.66 -12.05 16.30
C ASN A 619 26.77 -10.69 15.59
N ILE A 620 25.74 -9.87 15.70
CA ILE A 620 25.68 -8.55 15.06
C ILE A 620 26.79 -7.59 15.57
N ASN A 621 27.29 -7.78 16.79
CA ASN A 621 28.36 -6.95 17.36
C ASN A 621 29.71 -7.16 16.66
N ARG A 622 29.93 -8.34 16.08
CA ARG A 622 31.14 -8.69 15.31
C ARG A 622 30.95 -8.45 13.80
N ASN A 623 29.73 -8.28 13.33
CA ASN A 623 29.41 -8.00 11.93
C ASN A 623 29.80 -6.56 11.55
N HIS A 624 30.10 -6.31 10.28
CA HIS A 624 30.42 -4.98 9.75
C HIS A 624 29.18 -4.28 9.19
N LEU A 625 28.13 -4.14 10.04
CA LEU A 625 26.88 -3.50 9.67
C LEU A 625 27.07 -1.99 9.40
N ASP A 626 28.02 -1.35 10.06
CA ASP A 626 28.44 0.03 9.82
C ASP A 626 28.89 0.26 8.37
N LEU A 627 29.78 -0.61 7.85
CA LEU A 627 30.23 -0.54 6.46
C LEU A 627 29.10 -0.82 5.46
N PHE A 628 28.21 -1.74 5.84
CA PHE A 628 27.04 -2.05 5.01
C PHE A 628 26.07 -0.86 4.90
N PHE A 629 25.79 -0.13 5.97
CA PHE A 629 24.97 1.07 5.92
C PHE A 629 25.64 2.19 5.12
N TRP A 630 26.98 2.36 5.22
CA TRP A 630 27.70 3.28 4.34
C TRP A 630 27.61 2.88 2.87
N LEU A 631 27.71 1.59 2.55
CA LEU A 631 27.51 1.09 1.18
C LEU A 631 26.12 1.46 0.66
N LEU A 632 25.07 1.28 1.47
CA LEU A 632 23.71 1.66 1.09
C LEU A 632 23.56 3.18 0.91
N ALA A 633 24.20 3.99 1.75
CA ALA A 633 24.21 5.45 1.59
C ALA A 633 24.85 5.87 0.26
N VAL A 634 25.99 5.26 -0.11
CA VAL A 634 26.66 5.50 -1.39
C VAL A 634 25.80 5.05 -2.57
N LEU A 635 25.21 3.84 -2.51
CA LEU A 635 24.30 3.35 -3.55
C LEU A 635 23.06 4.27 -3.71
N SER A 636 22.50 4.75 -2.59
CA SER A 636 21.38 5.69 -2.60
C SER A 636 21.79 7.04 -3.21
N PHE A 637 23.01 7.51 -2.95
CA PHE A 637 23.52 8.73 -3.56
C PHE A 637 23.71 8.58 -5.09
N LEU A 638 24.31 7.48 -5.54
CA LEU A 638 24.45 7.19 -6.98
C LEU A 638 23.10 7.07 -7.66
N ASN A 639 22.14 6.41 -6.99
CA ASN A 639 20.76 6.33 -7.47
C ASN A 639 20.08 7.70 -7.54
N PHE A 640 20.33 8.59 -6.59
CA PHE A 640 19.82 9.97 -6.63
C PHE A 640 20.36 10.74 -7.84
N LEU A 641 21.64 10.61 -8.18
CA LEU A 641 22.21 11.22 -9.39
C LEU A 641 21.55 10.66 -10.66
N ASN A 642 21.35 9.34 -10.73
CA ASN A 642 20.61 8.69 -11.81
C ASN A 642 19.16 9.21 -11.88
N TYR A 643 18.51 9.37 -10.72
CA TYR A 643 17.16 9.95 -10.65
C TYR A 643 17.10 11.37 -11.22
N LEU A 644 18.05 12.25 -10.86
CA LEU A 644 18.10 13.62 -11.37
C LEU A 644 18.20 13.65 -12.90
N PHE A 645 19.00 12.75 -13.48
CA PHE A 645 19.10 12.62 -14.94
C PHE A 645 17.73 12.28 -15.57
N TRP A 646 17.05 11.25 -15.08
CA TRP A 646 15.77 10.84 -15.62
C TRP A 646 14.62 11.83 -15.30
N ALA A 647 14.64 12.47 -14.15
CA ALA A 647 13.67 13.50 -13.79
C ALA A 647 13.80 14.75 -14.69
N SER A 648 15.02 15.11 -15.11
CA SER A 648 15.25 16.20 -16.07
C SER A 648 14.84 15.81 -17.50
N TRP A 649 14.97 14.54 -17.85
CA TRP A 649 14.59 14.04 -19.17
C TRP A 649 13.06 13.91 -19.33
N TYR A 650 12.33 13.63 -18.22
CA TYR A 650 10.89 13.41 -18.25
C TYR A 650 10.13 14.70 -18.54
N ARG A 651 9.23 14.66 -19.52
CA ARG A 651 8.34 15.77 -19.86
C ARG A 651 6.92 15.47 -19.40
N TYR A 652 6.39 16.32 -18.54
CA TYR A 652 5.00 16.21 -18.09
C TYR A 652 4.03 16.31 -19.26
N LYS A 653 2.94 15.54 -19.21
CA LYS A 653 1.79 15.79 -20.08
C LYS A 653 1.22 17.17 -19.74
N PRO A 654 0.89 18.01 -20.73
CA PRO A 654 0.10 19.20 -20.46
C PRO A 654 -1.24 18.78 -19.84
N GLN A 655 -1.56 19.34 -18.69
CA GLN A 655 -2.84 19.16 -17.99
C GLN A 655 -3.95 19.92 -18.70
#